data_9cc272213dadc3014db381ff36ad4f88
#
_entry.id   9cc272213dadc3014db381ff36ad4f88
#
_cell.length_a   1.000
_cell.length_b   1.000
_cell.length_c   1.000
_cell.angle_alpha   90.00
_cell.angle_beta   90.00
_cell.angle_gamma   90.00
#
_symmetry.space_group_name_H-M   'P 1'
#
loop_
_entity.id
_entity.type
_entity.pdbx_description
1 polymer ?
#
loop_
_entity_poly.entity_id
_entity_poly.type
_entity_poly.pdbx_seq_one_letter_code
_entity_poly.pdbx_strand_id
1 'polypeptide(L)'
;CYTTISGNGLRIIFRYEQPQSKTDGVGDHVFEQYKAAFYAGNAYYEKLLGMKADMQCKNITRLSGIAHDPDVFFRDPDKAEAFTLDEVAAAASQHAKESKEEKQMQRIQTYYDSLVAPMLARKGYKFQPSCHNDYVMRVGYMLAERRFSKKVVVRWALRMFGADYSGTEQVINSCFASSSSRGRDGGRAGQGDAHTASVDEIKAFLDGRVRLRYNVITSRVECLLTGENTNNSLSGLNTNLTNDTNKSLGENTNNSLSGLNTNLTNDTNNSLGVNTNLTCPQWQPISDRIVNTLWSQMSSVLRVNIQDVYRVIESDYVPAFNPFVEYLESLPEWHEGDHDYIADLAATVKIKGEQEHIESPEADSSLFTLRSSLPSQEADFSLFTFPYSLKKWLVGMVAGWISEDVVNNVILVFIGEQGAYKTTWFNYLLPPQLKQYFYTKTNANRMTRDDLLTLAQYGLVCCEELDTMRPAELNQLKAAVTMPSIDERAAYAHFHEHRKHIASFCGTGNNVSFLSDPTGNRRWLPFEVESIVSPRDHPFCYEGIYSQALALYKSGFTFWFTKEEIQEQNRHNRKFETPRLEHELVDLYFRRPLEHENSMFMTSSRVLQIIGSGITQKLSATRIGMAFSELGFQRVRYHGIRGYLVMQRTAEEIMAYQKSMAMHAMPNYDLPF
;
A
#
# COMPACT_ATOMS: atom_id res chain seq x y z
N CYS A 1 41.35 -33.84 28.10
CA CYS A 1 40.43 -32.91 28.78
C CYS A 1 41.26 -31.84 29.47
N TYR A 2 40.66 -30.70 29.75
CA TYR A 2 41.32 -29.58 30.43
C TYR A 2 40.29 -28.78 31.24
N THR A 3 40.80 -28.02 32.21
CA THR A 3 40.01 -27.16 33.06
C THR A 3 39.57 -25.90 32.29
N THR A 4 38.34 -25.43 32.53
CA THR A 4 37.88 -24.17 31.94
C THR A 4 38.61 -22.96 32.49
N ILE A 5 38.63 -21.84 31.77
CA ILE A 5 39.29 -20.58 32.17
C ILE A 5 38.82 -20.12 33.56
N SER A 6 37.57 -20.39 33.94
CA SER A 6 37.03 -20.08 35.28
C SER A 6 37.50 -21.02 36.40
N GLY A 7 38.18 -22.08 36.05
CA GLY A 7 38.63 -23.12 37.04
C GLY A 7 37.52 -24.02 37.58
N ASN A 8 36.27 -23.77 37.23
CA ASN A 8 35.10 -24.43 37.81
C ASN A 8 34.46 -25.52 36.94
N GLY A 9 35.12 -25.92 35.84
CA GLY A 9 34.57 -26.92 34.95
C GLY A 9 35.64 -27.66 34.15
N LEU A 10 35.26 -28.84 33.63
CA LEU A 10 36.09 -29.64 32.75
C LEU A 10 35.61 -29.54 31.33
N ARG A 11 36.53 -29.48 30.36
CA ARG A 11 36.25 -29.58 28.96
C ARG A 11 36.86 -30.88 28.39
N ILE A 12 36.01 -31.66 27.74
CA ILE A 12 36.38 -32.92 27.15
C ILE A 12 36.27 -32.82 25.66
N ILE A 13 37.33 -33.20 24.95
CA ILE A 13 37.35 -33.30 23.48
C ILE A 13 37.38 -34.79 23.15
N PHE A 14 36.48 -35.22 22.29
CA PHE A 14 36.35 -36.62 21.86
C PHE A 14 36.19 -36.75 20.37
N ARG A 15 36.44 -37.95 19.84
CA ARG A 15 36.30 -38.28 18.43
C ARG A 15 34.96 -38.98 18.18
N TYR A 16 34.43 -38.82 17.00
CA TYR A 16 33.26 -39.55 16.50
C TYR A 16 33.41 -39.90 15.00
N GLU A 17 32.82 -40.98 14.60
CA GLU A 17 32.78 -41.39 13.19
C GLU A 17 31.88 -40.50 12.37
N GLN A 18 32.34 -40.17 11.15
CA GLN A 18 31.55 -39.44 10.17
C GLN A 18 31.17 -40.36 9.00
N PRO A 19 29.90 -40.31 8.51
CA PRO A 19 29.54 -41.04 7.32
C PRO A 19 30.35 -40.54 6.12
N GLN A 20 30.85 -41.43 5.31
CA GLN A 20 31.56 -41.09 4.08
C GLN A 20 30.56 -40.49 3.06
N SER A 21 30.38 -39.20 3.02
CA SER A 21 29.61 -38.54 1.97
C SER A 21 30.53 -38.09 0.86
N LYS A 22 30.21 -38.46 -0.37
CA LYS A 22 30.92 -38.08 -1.60
C LYS A 22 30.51 -36.67 -2.13
N THR A 23 29.93 -35.80 -1.33
CA THR A 23 29.46 -34.50 -1.81
C THR A 23 30.17 -33.36 -1.02
N ASP A 24 30.97 -32.62 -1.74
CA ASP A 24 31.61 -31.37 -1.31
C ASP A 24 30.54 -30.31 -1.06
N GLY A 25 30.07 -30.21 0.17
CA GLY A 25 29.20 -29.15 0.62
C GLY A 25 29.11 -29.14 2.14
N VAL A 26 29.60 -28.07 2.76
CA VAL A 26 29.34 -27.75 4.17
C VAL A 26 27.85 -27.37 4.28
N GLY A 27 27.00 -28.40 4.31
CA GLY A 27 25.55 -28.22 4.39
C GLY A 27 25.01 -28.59 5.78
N ASP A 28 23.70 -28.42 5.97
CA ASP A 28 22.94 -28.72 7.19
C ASP A 28 23.22 -30.11 7.78
N HIS A 29 23.63 -31.07 6.97
CA HIS A 29 24.00 -32.43 7.38
C HIS A 29 25.18 -32.48 8.37
N VAL A 30 26.22 -31.69 8.16
CA VAL A 30 27.41 -31.65 9.07
C VAL A 30 27.02 -31.11 10.42
N PHE A 31 26.14 -30.11 10.44
CA PHE A 31 25.67 -29.50 11.67
C PHE A 31 24.79 -30.45 12.51
N GLU A 32 23.91 -31.20 11.88
CA GLU A 32 23.08 -32.19 12.59
C GLU A 32 23.91 -33.39 13.11
N GLN A 33 24.90 -33.82 12.35
CA GLN A 33 25.86 -34.87 12.80
C GLN A 33 26.67 -34.41 13.98
N TYR A 34 27.19 -33.17 13.96
CA TYR A 34 27.88 -32.59 15.10
C TYR A 34 27.02 -32.56 16.36
N LYS A 35 25.76 -32.14 16.23
CA LYS A 35 24.82 -32.14 17.36
C LYS A 35 24.58 -33.56 17.91
N ALA A 36 24.40 -34.52 17.03
CA ALA A 36 24.20 -35.91 17.41
C ALA A 36 25.40 -36.44 18.18
N ALA A 37 26.62 -36.19 17.69
CA ALA A 37 27.88 -36.57 18.39
C ALA A 37 28.04 -35.84 19.73
N PHE A 38 27.68 -34.56 19.79
CA PHE A 38 27.69 -33.79 21.03
C PHE A 38 26.76 -34.41 22.09
N TYR A 39 25.57 -34.85 21.71
CA TYR A 39 24.68 -35.53 22.65
C TYR A 39 25.19 -36.90 23.08
N ALA A 40 25.80 -37.67 22.18
CA ALA A 40 26.41 -38.95 22.50
C ALA A 40 27.57 -38.82 23.53
N GLY A 41 28.48 -37.88 23.23
CA GLY A 41 29.61 -37.60 24.14
C GLY A 41 29.14 -37.11 25.50
N ASN A 42 28.18 -36.19 25.56
CA ASN A 42 27.65 -35.73 26.83
C ASN A 42 26.99 -36.86 27.64
N ALA A 43 26.13 -37.67 26.99
CA ALA A 43 25.48 -38.78 27.69
C ALA A 43 26.47 -39.78 28.28
N TYR A 44 27.54 -40.08 27.55
CA TYR A 44 28.62 -40.99 28.03
C TYR A 44 29.39 -40.40 29.21
N TYR A 45 29.86 -39.15 29.07
CA TYR A 45 30.67 -38.51 30.09
C TYR A 45 29.87 -38.06 31.31
N GLU A 46 28.62 -37.68 31.20
CA GLU A 46 27.71 -37.46 32.33
C GLU A 46 27.56 -38.71 33.19
N LYS A 47 27.39 -39.86 32.53
CA LYS A 47 27.29 -41.14 33.23
C LYS A 47 28.62 -41.53 33.91
N LEU A 48 29.75 -41.28 33.24
CA LEU A 48 31.08 -41.60 33.75
C LEU A 48 31.48 -40.72 34.93
N LEU A 49 31.18 -39.42 34.85
CA LEU A 49 31.63 -38.43 35.82
C LEU A 49 30.60 -38.14 36.92
N GLY A 50 29.36 -38.58 36.77
CA GLY A 50 28.26 -38.24 37.67
C GLY A 50 27.88 -36.76 37.66
N MET A 51 28.30 -35.99 36.63
CA MET A 51 28.10 -34.56 36.51
C MET A 51 27.28 -34.24 35.25
N LYS A 52 26.45 -33.19 35.29
CA LYS A 52 25.67 -32.74 34.12
C LYS A 52 26.54 -31.92 33.20
N ALA A 53 26.41 -32.15 31.88
CA ALA A 53 27.09 -31.41 30.85
C ALA A 53 26.39 -30.05 30.56
N ASP A 54 27.18 -29.05 30.13
CA ASP A 54 26.65 -27.78 29.64
C ASP A 54 26.09 -27.91 28.21
N MET A 55 24.78 -27.89 28.12
CA MET A 55 24.07 -28.05 26.84
C MET A 55 24.15 -26.79 25.95
N GLN A 56 24.75 -25.70 26.39
CA GLN A 56 24.89 -24.48 25.56
C GLN A 56 25.97 -24.61 24.49
N CYS A 57 26.91 -25.54 24.61
CA CYS A 57 28.02 -25.74 23.68
C CYS A 57 27.70 -26.57 22.43
N LYS A 58 26.43 -26.77 22.11
CA LYS A 58 25.96 -27.53 20.94
C LYS A 58 26.13 -26.83 19.57
N ASN A 59 26.68 -25.64 19.51
CA ASN A 59 26.90 -24.91 18.29
C ASN A 59 28.33 -25.11 17.78
N ILE A 60 28.49 -25.65 16.57
CA ILE A 60 29.76 -25.91 15.90
C ILE A 60 30.62 -24.64 15.71
N THR A 61 29.99 -23.49 15.61
CA THR A 61 30.67 -22.19 15.38
C THR A 61 31.10 -21.51 16.69
N ARG A 62 30.80 -22.09 17.83
CA ARG A 62 31.14 -21.47 19.10
C ARG A 62 32.65 -21.61 19.39
N LEU A 63 33.33 -20.48 19.51
CA LEU A 63 34.73 -20.43 19.89
C LEU A 63 34.91 -20.85 21.36
N SER A 64 35.91 -21.68 21.59
CA SER A 64 36.33 -22.09 22.94
C SER A 64 37.69 -21.47 23.25
N GLY A 65 37.75 -20.69 24.32
CA GLY A 65 39.04 -20.23 24.83
C GLY A 65 39.85 -21.40 25.39
N ILE A 66 41.13 -21.46 25.04
CA ILE A 66 42.07 -22.42 25.61
C ILE A 66 42.69 -21.76 26.85
N ALA A 67 42.51 -22.37 28.04
CA ALA A 67 43.17 -21.95 29.24
C ALA A 67 44.52 -22.69 29.40
N HIS A 68 45.49 -22.05 30.05
CA HIS A 68 46.70 -22.76 30.48
C HIS A 68 46.32 -23.68 31.61
N ASP A 69 46.41 -24.98 31.39
CA ASP A 69 46.16 -26.02 32.38
C ASP A 69 47.42 -26.90 32.47
N PRO A 70 48.23 -26.80 33.52
CA PRO A 70 49.43 -27.60 33.67
C PRO A 70 49.12 -29.11 33.84
N ASP A 71 47.91 -29.44 34.27
CA ASP A 71 47.46 -30.83 34.50
C ASP A 71 46.60 -31.35 33.36
N VAL A 72 46.69 -30.74 32.15
CA VAL A 72 45.95 -31.17 30.97
C VAL A 72 46.22 -32.62 30.61
N PHE A 73 45.17 -33.41 30.55
CA PHE A 73 45.27 -34.81 30.14
C PHE A 73 45.13 -34.97 28.64
N PHE A 74 46.19 -35.47 27.99
CA PHE A 74 46.19 -35.88 26.58
C PHE A 74 46.23 -37.36 26.43
N ARG A 75 45.31 -37.92 25.66
CA ARG A 75 45.40 -39.29 25.15
C ARG A 75 45.88 -39.21 23.69
N ASP A 76 46.74 -40.12 23.27
CA ASP A 76 47.18 -40.23 21.90
C ASP A 76 45.95 -40.31 20.98
N PRO A 77 45.79 -39.37 20.02
CA PRO A 77 44.61 -39.33 19.14
C PRO A 77 44.41 -40.65 18.37
N ASP A 78 45.49 -41.33 17.99
CA ASP A 78 45.44 -42.58 17.23
C ASP A 78 45.02 -43.79 18.07
N LYS A 79 45.08 -43.68 19.37
CA LYS A 79 44.66 -44.68 20.36
C LYS A 79 43.31 -44.36 20.98
N ALA A 80 42.73 -43.23 20.66
CA ALA A 80 41.43 -42.86 21.16
C ALA A 80 40.32 -43.49 20.34
N GLU A 81 39.48 -44.31 20.97
CA GLU A 81 38.26 -44.85 20.32
C GLU A 81 37.30 -43.72 19.98
N ALA A 82 36.74 -43.75 18.78
CA ALA A 82 35.72 -42.84 18.32
C ALA A 82 34.32 -43.40 18.64
N PHE A 83 33.37 -42.55 18.98
CA PHE A 83 31.98 -42.96 19.07
C PHE A 83 31.51 -43.41 17.66
N THR A 84 30.91 -44.60 17.60
CA THR A 84 30.41 -45.19 16.34
C THR A 84 29.16 -44.43 15.84
N LEU A 85 28.84 -44.54 14.56
CA LEU A 85 27.64 -43.94 13.97
C LEU A 85 26.35 -44.43 14.67
N ASP A 86 26.31 -45.69 15.06
CA ASP A 86 25.14 -46.26 15.74
C ASP A 86 25.00 -45.72 17.18
N GLU A 87 26.09 -45.54 17.92
CA GLU A 87 26.08 -44.90 19.24
C GLU A 87 25.63 -43.45 19.14
N VAL A 88 26.15 -42.72 18.16
CA VAL A 88 25.75 -41.33 17.90
C VAL A 88 24.26 -41.22 17.55
N ALA A 89 23.76 -42.11 16.69
CA ALA A 89 22.34 -42.12 16.29
C ALA A 89 21.42 -42.53 17.45
N ALA A 90 21.81 -43.50 18.24
CA ALA A 90 21.05 -43.93 19.43
C ALA A 90 20.94 -42.82 20.48
N ALA A 91 22.07 -42.18 20.81
CA ALA A 91 22.09 -41.07 21.76
C ALA A 91 21.28 -39.87 21.29
N ALA A 92 21.38 -39.48 20.03
CA ALA A 92 20.58 -38.40 19.44
C ALA A 92 19.08 -38.68 19.51
N SER A 93 18.67 -39.91 19.18
CA SER A 93 17.27 -40.35 19.25
C SER A 93 16.73 -40.34 20.70
N GLN A 94 17.52 -40.78 21.64
CA GLN A 94 17.17 -40.77 23.07
C GLN A 94 17.04 -39.33 23.58
N HIS A 95 18.02 -38.47 23.29
CA HIS A 95 17.98 -37.06 23.66
C HIS A 95 16.78 -36.32 23.05
N ALA A 96 16.44 -36.59 21.80
CA ALA A 96 15.27 -36.00 21.16
C ALA A 96 13.96 -36.40 21.86
N LYS A 97 13.84 -37.64 22.34
CA LYS A 97 12.69 -38.13 23.11
C LYS A 97 12.63 -37.45 24.48
N GLU A 98 13.74 -37.40 25.19
CA GLU A 98 13.86 -36.77 26.52
C GLU A 98 13.59 -35.27 26.46
N SER A 99 14.15 -34.55 25.49
CA SER A 99 13.89 -33.14 25.28
C SER A 99 12.41 -32.85 24.95
N LYS A 100 11.74 -33.72 24.18
CA LYS A 100 10.31 -33.59 23.88
C LYS A 100 9.45 -33.83 25.12
N GLU A 101 9.76 -34.83 25.92
CA GLU A 101 9.07 -35.10 27.17
C GLU A 101 9.30 -33.97 28.19
N GLU A 102 10.51 -33.43 28.30
CA GLU A 102 10.84 -32.35 29.22
C GLU A 102 10.12 -31.05 28.84
N LYS A 103 10.05 -30.72 27.55
CA LYS A 103 9.23 -29.59 27.06
C LYS A 103 7.75 -29.80 27.38
N GLN A 104 7.23 -31.02 27.29
CA GLN A 104 5.85 -31.28 27.68
C GLN A 104 5.64 -31.16 29.18
N MET A 105 6.59 -31.64 30.02
CA MET A 105 6.51 -31.45 31.46
C MET A 105 6.55 -29.99 31.86
N GLN A 106 7.37 -29.18 31.19
CA GLN A 106 7.42 -27.75 31.45
C GLN A 106 6.11 -27.06 31.07
N ARG A 107 5.46 -27.48 29.96
CA ARG A 107 4.10 -26.99 29.60
C ARG A 107 3.07 -27.39 30.65
N ILE A 108 3.11 -28.59 31.16
CA ILE A 108 2.23 -29.05 32.26
C ILE A 108 2.47 -28.21 33.51
N GLN A 109 3.73 -27.98 33.88
CA GLN A 109 4.10 -27.14 35.03
C GLN A 109 3.54 -25.72 34.87
N THR A 110 3.76 -25.08 33.72
CA THR A 110 3.24 -23.73 33.43
C THR A 110 1.72 -23.68 33.54
N TYR A 111 1.04 -24.71 33.01
CA TYR A 111 -0.43 -24.79 33.07
C TYR A 111 -0.92 -25.00 34.52
N TYR A 112 -0.24 -25.83 35.27
CA TYR A 112 -0.55 -26.06 36.69
C TYR A 112 -0.37 -24.79 37.51
N ASP A 113 0.77 -24.11 37.39
CA ASP A 113 1.10 -22.92 38.20
C ASP A 113 0.21 -21.72 37.81
N SER A 114 -0.06 -21.54 36.53
CA SER A 114 -0.82 -20.38 36.06
C SER A 114 -2.34 -20.52 36.20
N LEU A 115 -2.87 -21.72 36.16
CA LEU A 115 -4.33 -21.93 36.13
C LEU A 115 -4.83 -22.91 37.20
N VAL A 116 -4.26 -24.13 37.27
CA VAL A 116 -4.83 -25.21 38.08
C VAL A 116 -4.66 -24.92 39.58
N ALA A 117 -3.48 -24.62 40.03
CA ALA A 117 -3.20 -24.36 41.45
C ALA A 117 -3.96 -23.12 41.97
N PRO A 118 -3.97 -21.97 41.29
CA PRO A 118 -4.75 -20.81 41.71
C PRO A 118 -6.25 -21.08 41.75
N MET A 119 -6.76 -21.85 40.78
CA MET A 119 -8.19 -22.18 40.72
C MET A 119 -8.60 -23.11 41.88
N LEU A 120 -7.80 -24.12 42.16
CA LEU A 120 -8.05 -25.02 43.31
C LEU A 120 -7.96 -24.27 44.64
N ALA A 121 -6.97 -23.37 44.78
CA ALA A 121 -6.84 -22.53 45.98
C ALA A 121 -8.06 -21.63 46.21
N ARG A 122 -8.61 -20.97 45.15
CA ARG A 122 -9.82 -20.16 45.23
C ARG A 122 -11.06 -20.96 45.65
N LYS A 123 -11.11 -22.28 45.32
CA LYS A 123 -12.16 -23.19 45.70
C LYS A 123 -11.90 -23.84 47.08
N GLY A 124 -10.86 -23.43 47.79
CA GLY A 124 -10.52 -23.93 49.12
C GLY A 124 -9.78 -25.27 49.15
N TYR A 125 -9.38 -25.82 47.99
CA TYR A 125 -8.64 -27.07 47.92
C TYR A 125 -7.13 -26.82 48.16
N LYS A 126 -6.55 -27.52 49.12
CA LYS A 126 -5.11 -27.44 49.46
C LYS A 126 -4.48 -28.84 49.43
N PHE A 127 -3.25 -28.93 48.96
CA PHE A 127 -2.47 -30.16 49.06
C PHE A 127 -1.96 -30.34 50.47
N GLN A 128 -2.65 -31.17 51.26
CA GLN A 128 -2.35 -31.43 52.67
C GLN A 128 -2.68 -32.88 53.04
N PRO A 129 -2.08 -33.46 54.11
CA PRO A 129 -2.14 -34.90 54.41
C PRO A 129 -3.52 -35.55 54.36
N SER A 130 -4.55 -34.87 54.79
CA SER A 130 -5.94 -35.40 54.79
C SER A 130 -6.64 -35.32 53.44
N CYS A 131 -6.11 -34.56 52.45
CA CYS A 131 -6.76 -34.23 51.18
C CYS A 131 -5.95 -34.54 49.95
N HIS A 132 -4.79 -35.22 50.06
CA HIS A 132 -3.89 -35.51 48.94
C HIS A 132 -4.62 -36.19 47.80
N ASN A 133 -5.42 -37.21 48.04
CA ASN A 133 -6.16 -37.95 47.01
C ASN A 133 -7.10 -37.04 46.25
N ASP A 134 -7.93 -36.25 46.95
CA ASP A 134 -8.91 -35.35 46.28
C ASP A 134 -8.20 -34.26 45.46
N TYR A 135 -7.14 -33.70 45.98
CA TYR A 135 -6.35 -32.68 45.30
C TYR A 135 -5.71 -33.21 44.01
N VAL A 136 -4.96 -34.34 44.09
CA VAL A 136 -4.30 -34.96 42.95
C VAL A 136 -5.31 -35.45 41.92
N MET A 137 -6.49 -35.97 42.36
CA MET A 137 -7.56 -36.36 41.49
C MET A 137 -8.09 -35.18 40.67
N ARG A 138 -8.32 -34.01 41.29
CA ARG A 138 -8.79 -32.82 40.60
C ARG A 138 -7.74 -32.32 39.58
N VAL A 139 -6.46 -32.29 39.98
CA VAL A 139 -5.36 -31.98 39.06
C VAL A 139 -5.33 -32.96 37.90
N GLY A 140 -5.46 -34.25 38.17
CA GLY A 140 -5.46 -35.31 37.16
C GLY A 140 -6.58 -35.19 36.13
N TYR A 141 -7.81 -34.90 36.56
CA TYR A 141 -8.93 -34.65 35.65
C TYR A 141 -8.69 -33.42 34.78
N MET A 142 -8.23 -32.31 35.34
CA MET A 142 -7.96 -31.08 34.59
C MET A 142 -6.84 -31.27 33.55
N LEU A 143 -5.81 -32.06 33.87
CA LEU A 143 -4.75 -32.38 32.92
C LEU A 143 -5.21 -33.39 31.84
N ALA A 144 -6.09 -34.33 32.19
CA ALA A 144 -6.67 -35.28 31.23
C ALA A 144 -7.63 -34.58 30.25
N GLU A 145 -8.48 -33.65 30.71
CA GLU A 145 -9.33 -32.83 29.87
C GLU A 145 -8.52 -31.99 28.87
N ARG A 146 -7.32 -31.57 29.27
CA ARG A 146 -6.40 -30.80 28.40
C ARG A 146 -5.68 -31.69 27.38
N ARG A 147 -5.92 -32.99 27.35
CA ARG A 147 -5.30 -33.97 26.46
C ARG A 147 -3.78 -34.01 26.52
N PHE A 148 -3.18 -33.72 27.68
CA PHE A 148 -1.77 -33.98 27.87
C PHE A 148 -1.48 -35.48 27.80
N SER A 149 -0.27 -35.85 27.35
CA SER A 149 0.14 -37.24 27.30
C SER A 149 0.10 -37.88 28.69
N LYS A 150 -0.72 -38.94 28.86
CA LYS A 150 -0.83 -39.67 30.14
C LYS A 150 0.53 -40.00 30.75
N LYS A 151 1.45 -40.56 29.94
CA LYS A 151 2.80 -40.94 30.38
C LYS A 151 3.59 -39.75 30.94
N VAL A 152 3.48 -38.57 30.31
CA VAL A 152 4.18 -37.38 30.74
C VAL A 152 3.55 -36.79 31.99
N VAL A 153 2.21 -36.79 32.08
CA VAL A 153 1.47 -36.31 33.25
C VAL A 153 1.78 -37.16 34.49
N VAL A 154 1.80 -38.49 34.34
CA VAL A 154 2.18 -39.40 35.47
C VAL A 154 3.56 -39.07 35.97
N ARG A 155 4.55 -38.94 35.08
CA ARG A 155 5.93 -38.63 35.45
C ARG A 155 6.06 -37.27 36.13
N TRP A 156 5.34 -36.25 35.58
CA TRP A 156 5.29 -34.91 36.17
C TRP A 156 4.63 -34.91 37.56
N ALA A 157 3.49 -35.59 37.72
CA ALA A 157 2.77 -35.68 38.97
C ALA A 157 3.57 -36.40 40.06
N LEU A 158 4.31 -37.45 39.69
CA LEU A 158 5.20 -38.14 40.61
C LEU A 158 6.34 -37.21 41.10
N ARG A 159 6.86 -36.34 40.24
CA ARG A 159 7.86 -35.33 40.66
C ARG A 159 7.25 -34.29 41.59
N MET A 160 6.00 -33.89 41.36
CA MET A 160 5.34 -32.83 42.13
C MET A 160 4.76 -33.30 43.47
N PHE A 161 4.15 -34.48 43.49
CA PHE A 161 3.34 -34.97 44.61
C PHE A 161 3.80 -36.32 45.14
N GLY A 162 4.65 -37.04 44.42
CA GLY A 162 5.00 -38.41 44.74
C GLY A 162 5.81 -38.59 46.03
N ALA A 163 6.55 -37.57 46.45
CA ALA A 163 7.29 -37.58 47.71
C ALA A 163 6.35 -37.59 48.93
N ASP A 164 5.24 -36.84 48.83
CA ASP A 164 4.29 -36.65 49.93
C ASP A 164 3.07 -37.57 49.85
N TYR A 165 2.80 -38.15 48.67
CA TYR A 165 1.65 -39.00 48.42
C TYR A 165 1.96 -40.16 47.47
N SER A 166 2.11 -41.38 48.03
CA SER A 166 2.45 -42.62 47.28
C SER A 166 1.37 -43.10 46.32
N GLY A 167 0.12 -42.67 46.51
CA GLY A 167 -1.02 -43.00 45.63
C GLY A 167 -1.08 -42.17 44.36
N THR A 168 -0.18 -41.21 44.10
CA THR A 168 -0.21 -40.25 43.01
C THR A 168 -0.37 -40.92 41.63
N GLU A 169 0.39 -41.96 41.33
CA GLU A 169 0.35 -42.65 40.06
C GLU A 169 -1.00 -43.34 39.80
N GLN A 170 -1.54 -44.03 40.81
CA GLN A 170 -2.83 -44.72 40.69
C GLN A 170 -3.97 -43.73 40.44
N VAL A 171 -3.97 -42.61 41.17
CA VAL A 171 -5.00 -41.57 41.03
C VAL A 171 -4.95 -40.93 39.62
N ILE A 172 -3.78 -40.54 39.14
CA ILE A 172 -3.63 -39.97 37.81
C ILE A 172 -4.06 -40.98 36.74
N ASN A 173 -3.67 -42.26 36.85
CA ASN A 173 -4.05 -43.31 35.93
C ASN A 173 -5.57 -43.52 35.90
N SER A 174 -6.26 -43.46 37.03
CA SER A 174 -7.72 -43.55 37.12
C SER A 174 -8.43 -42.36 36.48
N CYS A 175 -7.93 -41.15 36.65
CA CYS A 175 -8.46 -39.93 36.00
C CYS A 175 -8.45 -40.04 34.45
N PHE A 176 -7.32 -40.51 33.90
CA PHE A 176 -7.22 -40.69 32.45
C PHE A 176 -8.07 -41.85 31.92
N ALA A 177 -8.25 -42.93 32.67
CA ALA A 177 -9.15 -44.03 32.32
C ALA A 177 -10.61 -43.60 32.30
N SER A 178 -11.07 -42.82 33.30
CA SER A 178 -12.41 -42.28 33.40
C SER A 178 -12.72 -41.23 32.34
N SER A 179 -11.70 -40.45 31.93
CA SER A 179 -11.85 -39.47 30.85
C SER A 179 -12.02 -40.13 29.48
N SER A 180 -11.35 -41.30 29.27
CA SER A 180 -11.43 -42.08 28.01
C SER A 180 -12.78 -42.80 27.84
N SER A 181 -13.48 -43.14 28.94
CA SER A 181 -14.77 -43.82 28.91
C SER A 181 -15.95 -42.87 28.69
N ARG A 182 -15.83 -41.59 29.01
CA ARG A 182 -16.85 -40.57 28.78
C ARG A 182 -17.04 -40.17 27.31
N GLY A 183 -16.15 -40.58 26.42
CA GLY A 183 -16.19 -40.31 24.98
C GLY A 183 -16.99 -41.35 24.16
N ARG A 184 -17.65 -42.33 24.74
CA ARG A 184 -18.33 -43.45 24.01
C ARG A 184 -19.83 -43.56 24.18
N ASP A 185 -20.48 -42.81 25.05
CA ASP A 185 -21.96 -42.87 25.18
C ASP A 185 -22.59 -41.52 24.84
N GLY A 186 -23.42 -41.60 23.80
CA GLY A 186 -24.21 -40.49 23.28
C GLY A 186 -25.32 -40.06 24.23
N GLY A 187 -25.53 -38.76 24.29
CA GLY A 187 -26.77 -38.18 24.71
C GLY A 187 -26.78 -37.53 26.09
N ARG A 188 -26.40 -36.25 26.10
CA ARG A 188 -27.15 -35.15 26.73
C ARG A 188 -26.35 -33.86 26.49
N ALA A 189 -26.97 -32.93 25.77
CA ALA A 189 -26.53 -31.55 25.64
C ALA A 189 -26.51 -30.90 27.02
N GLY A 190 -25.29 -30.57 27.51
CA GLY A 190 -25.14 -29.92 28.78
C GLY A 190 -23.66 -29.64 29.05
N GLN A 191 -23.16 -28.42 28.70
CA GLN A 191 -21.82 -27.89 28.89
C GLN A 191 -20.73 -28.61 28.10
N GLY A 192 -20.48 -28.08 26.90
CA GLY A 192 -19.56 -28.65 25.90
C GLY A 192 -18.15 -28.86 26.42
N ASP A 193 -17.63 -30.03 26.11
CA ASP A 193 -16.20 -30.36 26.19
C ASP A 193 -15.39 -29.30 25.43
N ALA A 194 -14.70 -28.46 26.17
CA ALA A 194 -13.90 -27.36 25.62
C ALA A 194 -12.61 -27.88 24.97
N HIS A 195 -12.72 -28.50 23.79
CA HIS A 195 -11.53 -28.75 22.98
C HIS A 195 -11.10 -27.44 22.31
N THR A 196 -9.83 -27.29 22.00
CA THR A 196 -9.33 -26.14 21.25
C THR A 196 -9.96 -26.17 19.86
N ALA A 197 -10.61 -25.09 19.47
CA ALA A 197 -11.28 -24.99 18.17
C ALA A 197 -10.32 -25.30 17.02
N SER A 198 -10.77 -26.14 16.11
CA SER A 198 -10.09 -26.37 14.83
C SER A 198 -10.27 -25.17 13.90
N VAL A 199 -9.44 -25.07 12.88
CA VAL A 199 -9.56 -24.02 11.84
C VAL A 199 -10.96 -24.06 11.20
N ASP A 200 -11.49 -25.25 10.95
CA ASP A 200 -12.81 -25.43 10.32
C ASP A 200 -13.95 -24.97 11.23
N GLU A 201 -13.85 -25.17 12.55
CA GLU A 201 -14.83 -24.67 13.51
C GLU A 201 -14.78 -23.13 13.61
N ILE A 202 -13.59 -22.52 13.51
CA ILE A 202 -13.43 -21.06 13.45
C ILE A 202 -14.11 -20.52 12.18
N LYS A 203 -13.83 -21.12 11.01
CA LYS A 203 -14.45 -20.74 9.74
C LYS A 203 -15.99 -20.85 9.80
N ALA A 204 -16.51 -21.98 10.24
CA ALA A 204 -17.96 -22.21 10.37
C ALA A 204 -18.64 -21.20 11.32
N PHE A 205 -17.96 -20.81 12.40
CA PHE A 205 -18.47 -19.78 13.31
C PHE A 205 -18.52 -18.41 12.65
N LEU A 206 -17.46 -18.04 11.88
CA LEU A 206 -17.37 -16.77 11.17
C LEU A 206 -18.44 -16.70 10.07
N ASP A 207 -18.61 -17.77 9.26
CA ASP A 207 -19.60 -17.84 8.18
C ASP A 207 -21.03 -17.57 8.66
N GLY A 208 -21.38 -18.00 9.88
CA GLY A 208 -22.69 -17.78 10.47
C GLY A 208 -22.94 -16.37 11.02
N ARG A 209 -21.93 -15.50 11.10
CA ARG A 209 -22.02 -14.21 11.81
C ARG A 209 -21.50 -13.01 11.07
N VAL A 210 -20.57 -13.21 10.14
CA VAL A 210 -19.93 -12.14 9.40
C VAL A 210 -19.61 -12.60 7.99
N ARG A 211 -19.89 -11.75 7.02
CA ARG A 211 -19.37 -11.92 5.66
C ARG A 211 -18.05 -11.15 5.59
N LEU A 212 -17.01 -11.80 5.07
CA LEU A 212 -15.68 -11.24 4.95
C LEU A 212 -15.30 -11.18 3.48
N ARG A 213 -14.55 -10.12 3.09
CA ARG A 213 -13.92 -9.99 1.79
C ARG A 213 -12.58 -9.26 1.92
N TYR A 214 -11.61 -9.62 1.12
CA TYR A 214 -10.30 -8.97 1.10
C TYR A 214 -10.23 -7.96 -0.04
N ASN A 215 -10.15 -6.68 0.28
CA ASN A 215 -10.03 -5.60 -0.67
C ASN A 215 -8.59 -5.53 -1.19
N VAL A 216 -8.36 -5.91 -2.46
CA VAL A 216 -7.03 -5.98 -3.07
C VAL A 216 -6.39 -4.59 -3.26
N ILE A 217 -7.21 -3.54 -3.30
CA ILE A 217 -6.72 -2.16 -3.48
C ILE A 217 -6.16 -1.60 -2.17
N THR A 218 -6.91 -1.73 -1.09
CA THR A 218 -6.50 -1.21 0.23
C THR A 218 -5.65 -2.22 1.02
N SER A 219 -5.56 -3.47 0.55
CA SER A 219 -4.94 -4.61 1.26
C SER A 219 -5.54 -4.79 2.66
N ARG A 220 -6.86 -4.66 2.79
CA ARG A 220 -7.59 -4.79 4.05
C ARG A 220 -8.77 -5.72 3.91
N VAL A 221 -9.02 -6.46 4.97
CA VAL A 221 -10.25 -7.24 5.09
C VAL A 221 -11.40 -6.29 5.43
N GLU A 222 -12.49 -6.43 4.71
CA GLU A 222 -13.77 -5.76 4.99
C GLU A 222 -14.77 -6.78 5.52
N CYS A 223 -15.65 -6.32 6.37
CA CYS A 223 -16.68 -7.17 6.98
C CYS A 223 -18.08 -6.56 6.86
N LEU A 224 -19.05 -7.46 6.73
CA LEU A 224 -20.48 -7.18 6.80
C LEU A 224 -21.07 -8.04 7.91
N LEU A 225 -21.51 -7.44 8.99
CA LEU A 225 -22.11 -8.18 10.12
C LEU A 225 -23.51 -8.67 9.74
N THR A 226 -23.71 -9.99 9.75
CA THR A 226 -24.97 -10.65 9.46
C THR A 226 -25.58 -11.16 10.76
N GLY A 227 -26.48 -10.43 11.39
CA GLY A 227 -27.13 -10.97 12.59
C GLY A 227 -28.17 -10.04 13.22
N GLU A 228 -29.25 -10.64 13.68
CA GLU A 228 -30.42 -10.00 14.32
C GLU A 228 -30.12 -9.26 15.64
N ASN A 229 -28.88 -9.19 16.10
CA ASN A 229 -28.48 -8.54 17.36
C ASN A 229 -27.82 -7.18 17.18
N THR A 230 -28.09 -6.46 16.09
CA THR A 230 -27.57 -5.10 15.88
C THR A 230 -28.24 -4.04 16.75
N ASN A 231 -29.32 -4.36 17.44
CA ASN A 231 -30.12 -3.34 18.14
C ASN A 231 -29.69 -3.02 19.57
N ASN A 232 -28.75 -3.77 20.20
CA ASN A 232 -28.39 -3.49 21.60
C ASN A 232 -26.89 -3.31 21.93
N SER A 233 -25.98 -3.49 20.99
CA SER A 233 -24.52 -3.36 21.32
C SER A 233 -23.72 -2.46 20.38
N LEU A 234 -24.25 -2.04 19.24
CA LEU A 234 -23.52 -1.30 18.21
C LEU A 234 -24.01 0.14 17.97
N SER A 235 -25.16 0.54 18.54
CA SER A 235 -25.60 1.95 18.52
C SER A 235 -24.64 2.90 19.26
N GLY A 236 -23.75 2.37 20.09
CA GLY A 236 -22.65 3.11 20.72
C GLY A 236 -21.36 3.19 19.91
N LEU A 237 -21.28 2.50 18.76
CA LEU A 237 -20.04 2.36 17.98
C LEU A 237 -19.88 3.40 16.86
N ASN A 238 -20.98 3.95 16.38
CA ASN A 238 -20.94 4.88 15.23
C ASN A 238 -20.77 6.37 15.58
N THR A 239 -20.77 6.75 16.85
CA THR A 239 -20.73 8.18 17.23
C THR A 239 -19.34 8.70 17.61
N ASN A 240 -18.27 7.88 17.67
CA ASN A 240 -16.97 8.32 18.18
C ASN A 240 -15.81 8.20 17.17
N LEU A 241 -16.03 7.85 15.90
CA LEU A 241 -14.97 7.71 14.91
C LEU A 241 -14.60 9.01 14.18
N THR A 242 -15.30 10.13 14.45
CA THR A 242 -14.99 11.43 13.86
C THR A 242 -14.25 12.40 14.78
N ASN A 243 -14.00 12.04 16.06
CA ASN A 243 -13.44 12.99 17.04
C ASN A 243 -12.04 12.67 17.59
N ASP A 244 -11.39 11.55 17.23
CA ASP A 244 -10.10 11.19 17.83
C ASP A 244 -8.85 11.48 16.98
N THR A 245 -9.00 12.12 15.81
CA THR A 245 -7.84 12.57 15.02
C THR A 245 -7.42 14.02 15.25
N ASN A 246 -8.11 14.77 16.18
CA ASN A 246 -7.81 16.17 16.46
C ASN A 246 -7.36 16.45 17.91
N LYS A 247 -6.78 15.47 18.61
CA LYS A 247 -6.19 15.71 19.93
C LYS A 247 -4.71 15.36 19.98
N SER A 248 -3.91 16.05 19.19
CA SER A 248 -2.50 16.28 19.53
C SER A 248 -1.92 17.36 18.62
N LEU A 249 -2.22 18.61 18.89
CA LEU A 249 -1.32 19.74 18.62
C LEU A 249 -1.87 20.96 19.37
N GLY A 250 -1.04 21.42 20.25
CA GLY A 250 -1.00 22.50 21.15
C GLY A 250 -1.95 23.68 21.00
N GLU A 251 -2.37 24.12 22.16
CA GLU A 251 -2.95 25.38 22.48
C GLU A 251 -2.18 26.56 21.88
N ASN A 252 -2.93 27.45 21.29
CA ASN A 252 -2.90 28.94 21.32
C ASN A 252 -3.21 29.51 19.95
N THR A 253 -4.41 29.97 19.77
CA THR A 253 -4.72 31.37 19.42
C THR A 253 -6.24 31.50 19.32
N ASN A 254 -6.77 32.29 20.25
CA ASN A 254 -8.10 32.89 20.16
C ASN A 254 -8.16 33.83 18.96
N ASN A 255 -9.14 33.66 18.06
CA ASN A 255 -10.13 34.68 17.75
C ASN A 255 -11.05 34.24 16.60
N SER A 256 -12.33 34.27 16.96
CA SER A 256 -13.47 34.64 16.13
C SER A 256 -13.52 34.22 14.66
N LEU A 257 -14.35 33.19 14.40
CA LEU A 257 -15.35 33.26 13.33
C LEU A 257 -16.46 32.23 13.63
N SER A 258 -17.49 32.75 14.25
CA SER A 258 -18.80 32.12 14.38
C SER A 258 -19.43 31.95 13.00
N GLY A 259 -19.97 30.78 12.75
CA GLY A 259 -21.00 30.61 11.75
C GLY A 259 -20.62 29.84 10.51
N LEU A 260 -20.63 28.54 10.62
CA LEU A 260 -21.11 27.65 9.54
C LEU A 260 -21.49 26.30 10.16
N ASN A 261 -22.70 26.29 10.69
CA ASN A 261 -23.42 25.06 11.00
C ASN A 261 -23.68 24.33 9.69
N THR A 262 -22.96 23.27 9.43
CA THR A 262 -23.36 22.27 8.41
C THR A 262 -24.28 21.25 9.03
N ASN A 263 -25.51 21.65 9.28
CA ASN A 263 -26.65 20.75 9.37
C ASN A 263 -27.09 20.44 7.94
N LEU A 264 -26.57 19.39 7.35
CA LEU A 264 -27.18 18.69 6.24
C LEU A 264 -28.02 17.55 6.82
N THR A 265 -29.13 17.89 7.41
CA THR A 265 -30.27 17.01 7.62
C THR A 265 -31.23 17.16 6.45
N ASN A 266 -31.40 16.05 5.76
CA ASN A 266 -32.61 15.66 5.02
C ASN A 266 -33.85 16.52 5.25
N ASP A 267 -34.15 17.38 4.28
CA ASP A 267 -35.49 17.94 4.13
C ASP A 267 -35.94 17.80 2.67
N THR A 268 -36.24 16.60 2.27
CA THR A 268 -37.20 16.32 1.19
C THR A 268 -37.67 14.88 1.33
N ASN A 269 -38.68 14.66 2.19
CA ASN A 269 -39.66 13.59 2.07
C ASN A 269 -40.63 13.62 3.26
N ASN A 270 -41.45 14.67 3.29
CA ASN A 270 -42.68 14.65 4.08
C ASN A 270 -43.88 14.45 3.16
N SER A 271 -44.11 13.21 2.78
CA SER A 271 -45.45 12.70 2.52
C SER A 271 -45.40 11.19 2.29
N LEU A 272 -45.96 10.46 3.21
CA LEU A 272 -46.26 9.05 3.30
C LEU A 272 -45.41 8.35 4.38
N GLY A 273 -46.06 8.17 5.52
CA GLY A 273 -45.49 7.45 6.67
C GLY A 273 -45.19 5.99 6.33
N VAL A 274 -43.95 5.69 6.07
CA VAL A 274 -43.34 4.37 6.20
C VAL A 274 -42.03 4.58 6.92
N ASN A 275 -41.94 4.17 8.16
CA ASN A 275 -40.72 4.06 8.93
C ASN A 275 -39.79 3.05 8.23
N THR A 276 -38.97 3.47 7.31
CA THR A 276 -37.90 2.65 6.72
C THR A 276 -36.53 3.07 7.30
N ASN A 277 -36.33 2.85 8.60
CA ASN A 277 -34.99 2.77 9.18
C ASN A 277 -34.44 1.35 8.95
N LEU A 278 -34.45 0.88 7.73
CA LEU A 278 -33.65 -0.23 7.25
C LEU A 278 -32.34 0.39 6.69
N THR A 279 -31.39 0.68 7.57
CA THR A 279 -29.99 0.89 7.13
C THR A 279 -29.56 -0.44 6.50
N CYS A 280 -29.42 -0.45 5.17
CA CYS A 280 -28.82 -1.58 4.47
C CYS A 280 -27.47 -1.89 5.14
N PRO A 281 -27.17 -3.16 5.41
CA PRO A 281 -25.91 -3.55 6.01
C PRO A 281 -24.76 -3.09 5.09
N GLN A 282 -23.86 -2.26 5.63
CA GLN A 282 -22.77 -1.65 4.86
C GLN A 282 -21.46 -2.36 5.16
N TRP A 283 -20.68 -2.64 4.11
CA TRP A 283 -19.31 -3.13 4.24
C TRP A 283 -18.44 -2.09 4.95
N GLN A 284 -17.64 -2.54 5.92
CA GLN A 284 -16.71 -1.70 6.66
C GLN A 284 -15.37 -2.40 6.85
N PRO A 285 -14.25 -1.67 6.92
CA PRO A 285 -12.95 -2.27 7.25
C PRO A 285 -13.03 -2.98 8.59
N ILE A 286 -12.47 -4.20 8.64
CA ILE A 286 -12.40 -4.94 9.91
C ILE A 286 -11.43 -4.23 10.86
N SER A 287 -11.79 -4.16 12.14
CA SER A 287 -10.96 -3.56 13.18
C SER A 287 -10.66 -4.58 14.28
N ASP A 288 -9.58 -4.35 15.05
CA ASP A 288 -9.24 -5.18 16.21
C ASP A 288 -10.42 -5.32 17.18
N ARG A 289 -11.23 -4.27 17.31
CA ARG A 289 -12.43 -4.31 18.15
C ARG A 289 -13.47 -5.31 17.63
N ILE A 290 -13.65 -5.39 16.31
CA ILE A 290 -14.57 -6.38 15.71
C ILE A 290 -14.01 -7.78 15.90
N VAL A 291 -12.72 -8.00 15.65
CA VAL A 291 -12.07 -9.31 15.85
C VAL A 291 -12.15 -9.75 17.32
N ASN A 292 -11.87 -8.84 18.26
CA ASN A 292 -11.99 -9.09 19.69
C ASN A 292 -13.43 -9.44 20.10
N THR A 293 -14.43 -8.79 19.49
CA THR A 293 -15.85 -9.09 19.73
C THR A 293 -16.20 -10.48 19.21
N LEU A 294 -15.81 -10.81 17.98
CA LEU A 294 -16.01 -12.14 17.40
C LEU A 294 -15.30 -13.24 18.23
N TRP A 295 -14.07 -12.98 18.63
CA TRP A 295 -13.32 -13.88 19.53
C TRP A 295 -14.02 -14.07 20.86
N SER A 296 -14.52 -13.01 21.50
CA SER A 296 -15.24 -13.07 22.77
C SER A 296 -16.52 -13.91 22.66
N GLN A 297 -17.28 -13.70 21.58
CA GLN A 297 -18.48 -14.51 21.30
C GLN A 297 -18.11 -15.98 21.02
N MET A 298 -17.06 -16.23 20.23
CA MET A 298 -16.56 -17.57 19.95
C MET A 298 -16.07 -18.27 21.20
N SER A 299 -15.40 -17.54 22.09
CA SER A 299 -14.84 -18.07 23.35
C SER A 299 -15.91 -18.49 24.35
N SER A 300 -17.18 -18.04 24.21
CA SER A 300 -18.29 -18.50 25.01
C SER A 300 -18.75 -19.91 24.67
N VAL A 301 -18.48 -20.36 23.43
CA VAL A 301 -18.92 -21.66 22.87
C VAL A 301 -17.75 -22.60 22.63
N LEU A 302 -16.63 -22.08 22.12
CA LEU A 302 -15.44 -22.82 21.71
C LEU A 302 -14.22 -22.31 22.47
N ARG A 303 -13.26 -23.19 22.74
CA ARG A 303 -11.97 -22.78 23.27
C ARG A 303 -11.06 -22.34 22.13
N VAL A 304 -10.93 -21.05 21.90
CA VAL A 304 -10.22 -20.47 20.76
C VAL A 304 -9.16 -19.46 21.22
N ASN A 305 -7.99 -19.49 20.56
CA ASN A 305 -6.99 -18.45 20.72
C ASN A 305 -7.27 -17.32 19.71
N ILE A 306 -7.23 -16.08 20.14
CA ILE A 306 -7.41 -14.91 19.30
C ILE A 306 -6.45 -14.88 18.11
N GLN A 307 -5.22 -15.34 18.27
CA GLN A 307 -4.22 -15.44 17.21
C GLN A 307 -4.67 -16.36 16.05
N ASP A 308 -5.43 -17.42 16.37
CA ASP A 308 -5.91 -18.32 15.34
C ASP A 308 -7.10 -17.71 14.58
N VAL A 309 -7.90 -16.85 15.24
CA VAL A 309 -8.93 -16.05 14.55
C VAL A 309 -8.32 -15.08 13.57
N TYR A 310 -7.26 -14.33 13.97
CA TYR A 310 -6.53 -13.45 13.05
C TYR A 310 -5.93 -14.22 11.87
N ARG A 311 -5.28 -15.37 12.11
CA ARG A 311 -4.70 -16.19 11.02
C ARG A 311 -5.74 -16.67 10.02
N VAL A 312 -6.96 -16.99 10.46
CA VAL A 312 -8.05 -17.38 9.56
C VAL A 312 -8.54 -16.18 8.76
N ILE A 313 -8.73 -15.02 9.40
CA ILE A 313 -9.20 -13.80 8.74
C ILE A 313 -8.17 -13.27 7.72
N GLU A 314 -6.88 -13.44 7.99
CA GLU A 314 -5.78 -13.00 7.12
C GLU A 314 -5.35 -14.07 6.08
N SER A 315 -6.11 -15.17 5.96
CA SER A 315 -5.82 -16.26 5.02
C SER A 315 -6.67 -16.18 3.76
N ASP A 316 -6.41 -17.09 2.81
CA ASP A 316 -7.17 -17.32 1.58
C ASP A 316 -8.62 -17.80 1.79
N TYR A 317 -9.00 -18.07 3.04
CA TYR A 317 -10.40 -18.28 3.43
C TYR A 317 -11.27 -17.05 3.09
N VAL A 318 -10.72 -15.85 3.18
CA VAL A 318 -11.41 -14.60 2.86
C VAL A 318 -11.25 -14.29 1.37
N PRO A 319 -12.35 -14.30 0.58
CA PRO A 319 -12.28 -14.09 -0.85
C PRO A 319 -11.78 -12.67 -1.18
N ALA A 320 -10.86 -12.60 -2.12
CA ALA A 320 -10.36 -11.34 -2.65
C ALA A 320 -11.40 -10.69 -3.59
N PHE A 321 -11.52 -9.36 -3.55
CA PHE A 321 -12.34 -8.61 -4.47
C PHE A 321 -11.66 -7.30 -4.88
N ASN A 322 -11.98 -6.84 -6.09
CA ASN A 322 -11.57 -5.54 -6.59
C ASN A 322 -12.80 -4.62 -6.65
N PRO A 323 -12.86 -3.53 -5.86
CA PRO A 323 -14.03 -2.65 -5.80
C PRO A 323 -14.33 -1.94 -7.12
N PHE A 324 -13.33 -1.69 -7.96
CA PHE A 324 -13.51 -1.08 -9.27
C PHE A 324 -14.13 -2.07 -10.26
N VAL A 325 -13.65 -3.33 -10.24
CA VAL A 325 -14.21 -4.39 -11.09
C VAL A 325 -15.65 -4.68 -10.69
N GLU A 326 -15.92 -4.86 -9.38
CA GLU A 326 -17.27 -5.09 -8.86
C GLU A 326 -18.24 -3.96 -9.26
N TYR A 327 -17.80 -2.71 -9.15
CA TYR A 327 -18.60 -1.56 -9.57
C TYR A 327 -18.89 -1.59 -11.08
N LEU A 328 -17.85 -1.76 -11.91
CA LEU A 328 -17.99 -1.73 -13.37
C LEU A 328 -18.81 -2.91 -13.92
N GLU A 329 -18.73 -4.08 -13.30
CA GLU A 329 -19.53 -5.26 -13.66
C GLU A 329 -21.01 -5.12 -13.26
N SER A 330 -21.31 -4.25 -12.30
CA SER A 330 -22.68 -3.97 -11.87
C SER A 330 -23.42 -2.98 -12.79
N LEU A 331 -22.71 -2.33 -13.73
CA LEU A 331 -23.28 -1.31 -14.59
C LEU A 331 -24.08 -1.92 -15.76
N PRO A 332 -25.11 -1.20 -16.27
CA PRO A 332 -25.79 -1.58 -17.49
C PRO A 332 -24.82 -1.55 -18.69
N GLU A 333 -25.07 -2.37 -19.69
CA GLU A 333 -24.31 -2.31 -20.94
C GLU A 333 -24.64 -1.04 -21.73
N TRP A 334 -23.60 -0.40 -22.25
CA TRP A 334 -23.72 0.73 -23.19
C TRP A 334 -23.27 0.27 -24.58
N HIS A 335 -24.00 0.67 -25.61
CA HIS A 335 -23.73 0.31 -27.00
C HIS A 335 -23.47 1.57 -27.84
N GLU A 336 -22.75 1.41 -28.92
CA GLU A 336 -22.53 2.47 -29.89
C GLU A 336 -23.88 2.93 -30.53
N GLY A 337 -24.17 4.22 -30.42
CA GLY A 337 -25.47 4.80 -30.79
C GLY A 337 -26.38 5.13 -29.62
N ASP A 338 -26.04 4.67 -28.39
CA ASP A 338 -26.68 5.15 -27.17
C ASP A 338 -26.26 6.59 -26.88
N HIS A 339 -26.88 7.18 -25.84
CA HIS A 339 -26.58 8.54 -25.41
C HIS A 339 -25.11 8.72 -25.01
N ASP A 340 -24.46 9.84 -25.41
CA ASP A 340 -23.06 10.15 -25.08
C ASP A 340 -22.96 10.87 -23.73
N TYR A 341 -22.93 10.09 -22.64
CA TYR A 341 -22.81 10.59 -21.28
C TYR A 341 -21.47 11.28 -20.99
N ILE A 342 -20.41 10.90 -21.72
CA ILE A 342 -19.09 11.53 -21.57
C ILE A 342 -19.12 12.94 -22.21
N ALA A 343 -19.85 13.13 -23.28
CA ALA A 343 -20.06 14.45 -23.85
C ALA A 343 -20.88 15.37 -22.93
N ASP A 344 -21.92 14.84 -22.26
CA ASP A 344 -22.67 15.59 -21.25
C ASP A 344 -21.76 15.98 -20.06
N LEU A 345 -20.90 15.06 -19.60
CA LEU A 345 -19.92 15.37 -18.56
C LEU A 345 -18.97 16.49 -19.00
N ALA A 346 -18.50 16.46 -20.24
CA ALA A 346 -17.64 17.51 -20.80
C ALA A 346 -18.37 18.86 -20.88
N ALA A 347 -19.64 18.86 -21.26
CA ALA A 347 -20.46 20.07 -21.34
C ALA A 347 -20.68 20.78 -20.00
N THR A 348 -20.43 20.11 -18.87
CA THR A 348 -20.47 20.75 -17.55
C THR A 348 -19.31 21.72 -17.32
N VAL A 349 -18.27 21.71 -18.18
CA VAL A 349 -17.07 22.54 -18.06
C VAL A 349 -16.92 23.40 -19.30
N LYS A 350 -17.02 24.70 -19.15
CA LYS A 350 -16.79 25.65 -20.24
C LYS A 350 -15.31 26.06 -20.27
N ILE A 351 -14.65 25.81 -21.40
CA ILE A 351 -13.23 26.13 -21.60
C ILE A 351 -13.11 27.50 -22.29
N LYS A 352 -12.24 28.35 -21.76
CA LYS A 352 -11.99 29.68 -22.30
C LYS A 352 -11.36 29.59 -23.71
N GLY A 353 -12.03 30.21 -24.70
CA GLY A 353 -11.56 30.25 -26.08
C GLY A 353 -11.91 29.01 -26.93
N GLU A 354 -12.59 28.01 -26.38
CA GLU A 354 -13.28 26.98 -27.16
C GLU A 354 -14.66 27.54 -27.59
N GLN A 355 -14.91 27.64 -28.91
CA GLN A 355 -16.22 28.03 -29.40
C GLN A 355 -17.20 26.89 -29.21
N GLU A 356 -18.40 27.17 -28.73
CA GLU A 356 -19.50 26.20 -28.68
C GLU A 356 -19.87 25.79 -30.10
N HIS A 357 -19.37 24.66 -30.56
CA HIS A 357 -19.90 24.03 -31.77
C HIS A 357 -21.18 23.27 -31.39
N ILE A 358 -22.29 23.87 -31.77
CA ILE A 358 -23.57 23.15 -31.86
C ILE A 358 -23.43 22.22 -33.05
N GLU A 359 -22.98 21.00 -32.84
CA GLU A 359 -22.95 19.96 -33.87
C GLU A 359 -24.17 19.05 -33.72
N SER A 360 -24.83 18.85 -34.89
CA SER A 360 -25.78 17.78 -35.10
C SER A 360 -25.14 16.39 -34.98
N PRO A 361 -25.85 15.34 -34.53
CA PRO A 361 -25.29 14.06 -34.05
C PRO A 361 -24.66 13.13 -35.11
N GLU A 362 -24.38 13.56 -36.33
CA GLU A 362 -24.02 12.66 -37.45
C GLU A 362 -22.55 12.67 -37.90
N ALA A 363 -21.61 13.32 -37.19
CA ALA A 363 -20.29 13.63 -37.79
C ALA A 363 -19.06 12.86 -37.29
N ASP A 364 -19.17 11.87 -36.40
CA ASP A 364 -17.98 11.37 -35.65
C ASP A 364 -17.10 10.32 -36.36
N SER A 365 -17.55 9.67 -37.42
CA SER A 365 -16.71 8.68 -38.16
C SER A 365 -16.20 9.16 -39.53
N SER A 366 -16.76 10.26 -40.11
CA SER A 366 -16.41 10.75 -41.45
C SER A 366 -15.34 11.85 -41.49
N LEU A 367 -15.09 12.53 -40.36
CA LEU A 367 -14.13 13.65 -40.30
C LEU A 367 -12.67 13.21 -40.46
N PHE A 368 -12.31 12.00 -40.05
CA PHE A 368 -10.94 11.49 -40.22
C PHE A 368 -10.64 11.14 -41.70
N THR A 369 -11.65 10.74 -42.46
CA THR A 369 -11.49 10.35 -43.88
C THR A 369 -11.53 11.57 -44.83
N LEU A 370 -12.18 12.66 -44.42
CA LEU A 370 -12.28 13.88 -45.23
C LEU A 370 -11.03 14.76 -45.26
N ARG A 371 -10.15 14.61 -44.26
CA ARG A 371 -8.92 15.43 -44.10
C ARG A 371 -7.79 15.06 -45.07
N SER A 372 -7.83 13.87 -45.65
CA SER A 372 -6.82 13.46 -46.66
C SER A 372 -7.03 14.10 -48.05
N SER A 373 -8.11 14.84 -48.26
CA SER A 373 -8.49 15.38 -49.57
C SER A 373 -8.66 16.90 -49.63
N LEU A 374 -8.36 17.68 -48.59
CA LEU A 374 -8.48 19.14 -48.63
C LEU A 374 -7.12 19.85 -48.74
N PRO A 375 -6.98 20.90 -49.54
CA PRO A 375 -5.73 21.64 -49.69
C PRO A 375 -5.45 22.53 -48.48
N SER A 376 -4.19 22.67 -48.18
CA SER A 376 -3.52 23.21 -46.99
C SER A 376 -3.66 24.72 -46.76
N GLN A 377 -4.84 25.30 -46.87
CA GLN A 377 -5.08 26.68 -46.41
C GLN A 377 -6.53 26.81 -45.95
N GLU A 378 -6.68 27.30 -44.68
CA GLU A 378 -7.92 27.68 -44.03
C GLU A 378 -8.71 26.51 -43.39
N ALA A 379 -8.33 26.20 -42.18
CA ALA A 379 -9.15 26.05 -40.97
C ALA A 379 -8.25 25.48 -39.87
N ASP A 380 -7.83 26.31 -38.94
CA ASP A 380 -7.09 25.95 -37.72
C ASP A 380 -8.04 25.25 -36.72
N PHE A 381 -8.66 24.14 -37.15
CA PHE A 381 -9.46 23.28 -36.33
C PHE A 381 -8.54 22.37 -35.54
N SER A 382 -8.20 22.79 -34.35
CA SER A 382 -7.45 21.94 -33.38
C SER A 382 -8.33 20.75 -33.03
N LEU A 383 -7.92 19.52 -33.40
CA LEU A 383 -8.53 18.27 -32.96
C LEU A 383 -8.34 18.05 -31.45
N PHE A 384 -7.52 18.87 -30.80
CA PHE A 384 -7.22 18.79 -29.39
C PHE A 384 -8.21 19.62 -28.56
N THR A 385 -9.44 19.13 -28.44
CA THR A 385 -10.52 19.75 -27.67
C THR A 385 -10.64 19.15 -26.27
N PHE A 386 -11.29 19.85 -25.34
CA PHE A 386 -11.53 19.34 -24.00
C PHE A 386 -12.40 18.06 -23.99
N PRO A 387 -13.53 17.97 -24.70
CA PRO A 387 -14.34 16.74 -24.75
C PRO A 387 -13.56 15.53 -25.25
N TYR A 388 -12.78 15.69 -26.32
CA TYR A 388 -11.95 14.63 -26.86
C TYR A 388 -10.86 14.17 -25.87
N SER A 389 -10.18 15.11 -25.26
CA SER A 389 -9.12 14.83 -24.26
C SER A 389 -9.69 14.19 -23.00
N LEU A 390 -10.87 14.65 -22.53
CA LEU A 390 -11.58 14.07 -21.40
C LEU A 390 -11.99 12.61 -21.67
N LYS A 391 -12.55 12.34 -22.86
CA LYS A 391 -12.95 10.98 -23.27
C LYS A 391 -11.76 10.03 -23.20
N LYS A 392 -10.62 10.40 -23.78
CA LYS A 392 -9.39 9.58 -23.72
C LYS A 392 -8.87 9.40 -22.30
N TRP A 393 -8.82 10.47 -21.53
CA TRP A 393 -8.35 10.42 -20.15
C TRP A 393 -9.25 9.55 -19.26
N LEU A 394 -10.58 9.66 -19.42
CA LEU A 394 -11.56 8.89 -18.65
C LEU A 394 -11.53 7.39 -19.00
N VAL A 395 -11.48 7.07 -20.30
CA VAL A 395 -11.32 5.66 -20.74
C VAL A 395 -9.99 5.10 -20.24
N GLY A 396 -8.90 5.88 -20.29
CA GLY A 396 -7.60 5.51 -19.72
C GLY A 396 -7.64 5.28 -18.21
N MET A 397 -8.46 6.03 -17.48
CA MET A 397 -8.68 5.84 -16.04
C MET A 397 -9.38 4.51 -15.78
N VAL A 398 -10.48 4.21 -16.47
CA VAL A 398 -11.21 2.94 -16.34
C VAL A 398 -10.33 1.76 -16.75
N ALA A 399 -9.59 1.87 -17.84
CA ALA A 399 -8.63 0.85 -18.28
C ALA A 399 -7.56 0.58 -17.21
N GLY A 400 -7.03 1.63 -16.58
CA GLY A 400 -6.06 1.54 -15.48
C GLY A 400 -6.59 0.79 -14.27
N TRP A 401 -7.88 0.85 -13.97
CA TRP A 401 -8.48 0.16 -12.83
C TRP A 401 -8.59 -1.37 -13.02
N ILE A 402 -8.81 -1.82 -14.27
CA ILE A 402 -9.16 -3.22 -14.57
C ILE A 402 -8.06 -4.00 -15.29
N SER A 403 -7.16 -3.34 -16.05
CA SER A 403 -6.10 -4.02 -16.80
C SER A 403 -4.77 -3.98 -16.05
N GLU A 404 -4.08 -5.11 -15.96
CA GLU A 404 -2.78 -5.23 -15.25
C GLU A 404 -1.67 -4.38 -15.89
N ASP A 405 -1.70 -4.17 -17.20
CA ASP A 405 -0.62 -3.54 -17.97
C ASP A 405 -0.87 -2.06 -18.30
N VAL A 406 -2.00 -1.50 -17.89
CA VAL A 406 -2.38 -0.13 -18.27
C VAL A 406 -2.19 0.83 -17.09
N VAL A 407 -1.49 1.93 -17.37
CA VAL A 407 -1.38 3.09 -16.50
C VAL A 407 -1.80 4.33 -17.27
N ASN A 408 -2.64 5.17 -16.68
CA ASN A 408 -3.04 6.44 -17.27
C ASN A 408 -1.91 7.46 -17.11
N ASN A 409 -1.13 7.67 -18.16
CA ASN A 409 0.12 8.44 -18.15
C ASN A 409 -0.06 9.96 -18.24
N VAL A 410 -1.29 10.46 -18.23
CA VAL A 410 -1.59 11.89 -18.43
C VAL A 410 -2.37 12.46 -17.25
N ILE A 411 -2.14 13.73 -16.98
CA ILE A 411 -2.71 14.49 -15.87
C ILE A 411 -3.68 15.51 -16.44
N LEU A 412 -4.97 15.39 -16.15
CA LEU A 412 -5.99 16.38 -16.53
C LEU A 412 -5.92 17.57 -15.58
N VAL A 413 -5.71 18.78 -16.09
CA VAL A 413 -5.51 19.97 -15.26
C VAL A 413 -6.49 21.07 -15.59
N PHE A 414 -7.19 21.57 -14.57
CA PHE A 414 -8.05 22.73 -14.68
C PHE A 414 -7.35 23.98 -14.12
N ILE A 415 -7.16 24.97 -14.98
CA ILE A 415 -6.60 26.28 -14.65
C ILE A 415 -7.71 27.32 -14.73
N GLY A 416 -7.77 28.25 -13.80
CA GLY A 416 -8.78 29.31 -13.81
C GLY A 416 -8.94 29.98 -12.46
N GLU A 417 -9.87 30.90 -12.32
CA GLU A 417 -10.11 31.68 -11.14
C GLU A 417 -10.44 30.83 -9.91
N GLN A 418 -10.10 31.35 -8.75
CA GLN A 418 -10.44 30.72 -7.47
C GLN A 418 -11.96 30.71 -7.29
N GLY A 419 -12.52 29.60 -6.81
CA GLY A 419 -13.97 29.45 -6.60
C GLY A 419 -14.74 28.88 -7.81
N ALA A 420 -14.10 28.63 -8.94
CA ALA A 420 -14.71 28.06 -10.14
C ALA A 420 -15.01 26.55 -10.05
N TYR A 421 -15.22 25.99 -8.89
CA TYR A 421 -15.57 24.59 -8.61
C TYR A 421 -14.58 23.51 -9.16
N LYS A 422 -13.35 23.86 -9.56
CA LYS A 422 -12.38 22.96 -10.17
C LYS A 422 -12.13 21.67 -9.36
N THR A 423 -11.70 21.83 -8.10
CA THR A 423 -11.48 20.70 -7.17
C THR A 423 -12.76 19.97 -6.85
N THR A 424 -13.87 20.71 -6.71
CA THR A 424 -15.19 20.11 -6.45
C THR A 424 -15.60 19.19 -7.60
N TRP A 425 -15.43 19.61 -8.86
CA TRP A 425 -15.76 18.79 -10.03
C TRP A 425 -14.98 17.47 -10.04
N PHE A 426 -13.66 17.50 -9.81
CA PHE A 426 -12.85 16.28 -9.72
C PHE A 426 -13.26 15.42 -8.52
N ASN A 427 -13.60 16.05 -7.41
CA ASN A 427 -14.04 15.32 -6.22
C ASN A 427 -15.34 14.55 -6.49
N TYR A 428 -16.28 15.10 -7.27
CA TYR A 428 -17.51 14.45 -7.64
C TYR A 428 -17.37 13.47 -8.80
N LEU A 429 -16.22 13.37 -9.46
CA LEU A 429 -16.06 12.50 -10.62
C LEU A 429 -16.20 11.01 -10.24
N LEU A 430 -15.72 10.59 -9.07
CA LEU A 430 -15.93 9.23 -8.61
C LEU A 430 -17.34 9.03 -8.02
N PRO A 431 -18.02 7.92 -8.39
CA PRO A 431 -19.35 7.60 -7.86
C PRO A 431 -19.31 7.36 -6.35
N PRO A 432 -20.44 7.49 -5.63
CA PRO A 432 -20.49 7.32 -4.18
C PRO A 432 -19.86 6.02 -3.67
N GLN A 433 -20.02 4.91 -4.40
CA GLN A 433 -19.46 3.59 -4.08
C GLN A 433 -17.92 3.58 -4.09
N LEU A 434 -17.29 4.38 -4.98
CA LEU A 434 -15.85 4.48 -5.13
C LEU A 434 -15.26 5.74 -4.51
N LYS A 435 -16.05 6.55 -3.82
CA LYS A 435 -15.64 7.84 -3.25
C LYS A 435 -14.44 7.76 -2.33
N GLN A 436 -14.32 6.70 -1.56
CA GLN A 436 -13.18 6.46 -0.67
C GLN A 436 -11.83 6.32 -1.41
N TYR A 437 -11.84 6.07 -2.72
CA TYR A 437 -10.65 5.94 -3.55
C TYR A 437 -10.28 7.25 -4.26
N PHE A 438 -10.87 8.36 -3.87
CA PHE A 438 -10.46 9.70 -4.24
C PHE A 438 -9.50 10.27 -3.19
N TYR A 439 -8.36 10.77 -3.62
CA TYR A 439 -7.37 11.39 -2.75
C TYR A 439 -7.03 12.80 -3.23
N THR A 440 -7.04 13.77 -2.32
CA THR A 440 -6.60 15.15 -2.58
C THR A 440 -5.23 15.36 -1.95
N LYS A 441 -4.24 15.64 -2.79
CA LYS A 441 -2.90 16.02 -2.35
C LYS A 441 -2.82 17.54 -2.25
N THR A 442 -2.93 18.07 -1.05
CA THR A 442 -2.90 19.51 -0.74
C THR A 442 -1.48 20.07 -0.57
N ASN A 443 -0.52 19.22 -0.18
CA ASN A 443 0.88 19.62 -0.04
C ASN A 443 1.67 19.16 -1.28
N ALA A 444 1.93 20.09 -2.17
CA ALA A 444 2.73 19.90 -3.36
C ALA A 444 4.22 19.60 -3.05
N ASN A 445 4.66 19.75 -1.79
CA ASN A 445 6.02 19.50 -1.39
C ASN A 445 6.37 18.02 -1.47
N ARG A 446 7.40 17.68 -2.23
CA ARG A 446 8.13 16.42 -2.34
C ARG A 446 7.29 15.14 -2.18
N MET A 447 7.26 14.34 -3.22
CA MET A 447 6.71 12.97 -3.15
C MET A 447 7.48 12.15 -2.12
N THR A 448 6.80 11.70 -1.08
CA THR A 448 7.33 10.80 -0.05
C THR A 448 7.07 9.35 -0.42
N ARG A 449 7.61 8.39 0.35
CA ARG A 449 7.28 6.97 0.18
C ARG A 449 5.79 6.70 0.39
N ASP A 450 5.18 7.37 1.35
CA ASP A 450 3.75 7.23 1.62
C ASP A 450 2.90 7.75 0.45
N ASP A 451 3.36 8.79 -0.24
CA ASP A 451 2.72 9.27 -1.47
C ASP A 451 2.80 8.24 -2.61
N LEU A 452 3.85 7.42 -2.67
CA LEU A 452 3.93 6.34 -3.67
C LEU A 452 2.90 5.24 -3.39
N LEU A 453 2.62 4.92 -2.13
CA LEU A 453 1.57 3.95 -1.79
C LEU A 453 0.19 4.42 -2.25
N THR A 454 -0.04 5.74 -2.33
CA THR A 454 -1.31 6.28 -2.84
C THR A 454 -1.57 5.86 -4.29
N LEU A 455 -0.53 5.60 -5.10
CA LEU A 455 -0.66 5.18 -6.49
C LEU A 455 -1.38 3.82 -6.64
N ALA A 456 -1.23 2.94 -5.65
CA ALA A 456 -1.86 1.63 -5.64
C ALA A 456 -3.17 1.57 -4.83
N GLN A 457 -3.47 2.60 -4.04
CA GLN A 457 -4.59 2.61 -3.09
C GLN A 457 -5.76 3.50 -3.53
N TYR A 458 -5.51 4.46 -4.42
CA TYR A 458 -6.53 5.40 -4.89
C TYR A 458 -6.71 5.31 -6.40
N GLY A 459 -7.96 5.37 -6.84
CA GLY A 459 -8.30 5.34 -8.26
C GLY A 459 -8.14 6.69 -8.96
N LEU A 460 -8.24 7.78 -8.18
CA LEU A 460 -8.08 9.16 -8.66
C LEU A 460 -7.38 10.02 -7.62
N VAL A 461 -6.27 10.64 -8.02
CA VAL A 461 -5.45 11.54 -7.20
C VAL A 461 -5.53 12.95 -7.77
N CYS A 462 -6.07 13.89 -6.98
CA CYS A 462 -6.16 15.30 -7.34
C CYS A 462 -5.02 16.09 -6.67
N CYS A 463 -4.16 16.70 -7.48
CA CYS A 463 -3.09 17.58 -7.04
C CYS A 463 -3.57 19.03 -7.08
N GLU A 464 -3.74 19.67 -5.91
CA GLU A 464 -4.14 21.05 -5.84
C GLU A 464 -2.94 22.00 -5.99
N GLU A 465 -3.20 23.21 -6.50
CA GLU A 465 -2.23 24.29 -6.61
C GLU A 465 -0.94 23.91 -7.37
N LEU A 466 -1.10 23.20 -8.50
CA LEU A 466 0.04 22.77 -9.35
C LEU A 466 0.95 23.94 -9.77
N ASP A 467 0.38 25.14 -9.90
CA ASP A 467 1.08 26.36 -10.27
C ASP A 467 2.00 26.90 -9.17
N THR A 468 1.87 26.42 -7.94
CA THR A 468 2.78 26.75 -6.83
C THR A 468 3.95 25.78 -6.70
N MET A 469 3.89 24.62 -7.41
CA MET A 469 4.92 23.59 -7.36
C MET A 469 6.21 24.04 -8.05
N ARG A 470 7.34 23.71 -7.43
CA ARG A 470 8.66 23.93 -8.04
C ARG A 470 8.90 22.97 -9.21
N PRO A 471 9.74 23.35 -10.19
CA PRO A 471 10.05 22.48 -11.34
C PRO A 471 10.50 21.06 -10.97
N ALA A 472 11.26 20.92 -9.86
CA ALA A 472 11.70 19.61 -9.37
C ALA A 472 10.56 18.73 -8.90
N GLU A 473 9.53 19.32 -8.27
CA GLU A 473 8.34 18.63 -7.77
C GLU A 473 7.43 18.19 -8.93
N LEU A 474 7.22 19.08 -9.91
CA LEU A 474 6.52 18.72 -11.15
C LEU A 474 7.19 17.56 -11.89
N ASN A 475 8.54 17.50 -11.89
CA ASN A 475 9.28 16.39 -12.50
C ASN A 475 9.13 15.09 -11.70
N GLN A 476 9.06 15.15 -10.38
CA GLN A 476 8.77 13.99 -9.53
C GLN A 476 7.33 13.48 -9.79
N LEU A 477 6.36 14.37 -9.91
CA LEU A 477 4.98 14.01 -10.23
C LEU A 477 4.91 13.34 -11.62
N LYS A 478 5.58 13.88 -12.66
CA LYS A 478 5.68 13.25 -13.97
C LYS A 478 6.28 11.84 -13.92
N ALA A 479 7.28 11.61 -13.08
CA ALA A 479 7.88 10.29 -12.89
C ALA A 479 6.89 9.33 -12.21
N ALA A 480 6.20 9.77 -11.16
CA ALA A 480 5.21 8.97 -10.45
C ALA A 480 4.04 8.56 -11.36
N VAL A 481 3.50 9.48 -12.14
CA VAL A 481 2.37 9.22 -13.08
C VAL A 481 2.69 8.13 -14.11
N THR A 482 3.96 7.95 -14.48
CA THR A 482 4.39 6.95 -15.47
C THR A 482 4.96 5.67 -14.88
N MET A 483 4.98 5.55 -13.56
CA MET A 483 5.48 4.38 -12.86
C MET A 483 4.49 3.22 -13.05
N PRO A 484 4.91 2.03 -13.54
CA PRO A 484 3.95 0.96 -13.82
C PRO A 484 3.46 0.25 -12.56
N SER A 485 4.31 0.16 -11.55
CA SER A 485 4.06 -0.56 -10.31
C SER A 485 4.89 0.00 -9.17
N ILE A 486 4.58 -0.40 -7.97
CA ILE A 486 5.25 0.02 -6.75
C ILE A 486 5.71 -1.23 -6.00
N ASP A 487 7.01 -1.31 -5.73
CA ASP A 487 7.61 -2.35 -4.90
C ASP A 487 7.88 -1.76 -3.52
N GLU A 488 6.93 -1.89 -2.63
CA GLU A 488 7.02 -1.34 -1.28
C GLU A 488 6.71 -2.39 -0.23
N ARG A 489 7.36 -2.25 0.93
CA ARG A 489 7.04 -3.04 2.10
C ARG A 489 6.17 -2.21 3.02
N ALA A 490 4.92 -2.64 3.21
CA ALA A 490 4.04 -2.03 4.19
C ALA A 490 4.68 -2.04 5.60
N ALA A 491 4.34 -1.06 6.43
CA ALA A 491 4.81 -1.04 7.81
C ALA A 491 4.45 -2.35 8.52
N TYR A 492 5.45 -3.00 9.13
CA TYR A 492 5.34 -4.31 9.80
C TYR A 492 5.13 -5.53 8.89
N ALA A 493 5.05 -5.41 7.58
CA ALA A 493 5.01 -6.56 6.67
C ALA A 493 6.38 -7.28 6.62
N HIS A 494 6.36 -8.62 6.48
CA HIS A 494 7.58 -9.42 6.38
C HIS A 494 8.19 -9.40 4.97
N PHE A 495 7.36 -9.20 3.94
CA PHE A 495 7.74 -9.26 2.54
C PHE A 495 7.46 -7.94 1.84
N HIS A 496 8.20 -7.69 0.73
CA HIS A 496 7.86 -6.65 -0.22
C HIS A 496 6.65 -7.10 -1.03
N GLU A 497 5.72 -6.20 -1.27
CA GLU A 497 4.57 -6.41 -2.13
C GLU A 497 4.75 -5.63 -3.41
N HIS A 498 4.56 -6.32 -4.53
CA HIS A 498 4.46 -5.71 -5.84
C HIS A 498 3.02 -5.28 -6.05
N ARG A 499 2.77 -3.97 -6.10
CA ARG A 499 1.43 -3.41 -6.26
C ARG A 499 1.33 -2.68 -7.58
N LYS A 500 0.26 -2.94 -8.31
CA LYS A 500 -0.07 -2.23 -9.53
C LYS A 500 -0.36 -0.76 -9.25
N HIS A 501 0.06 0.12 -10.15
CA HIS A 501 -0.37 1.51 -10.18
C HIS A 501 -1.75 1.61 -10.84
N ILE A 502 -2.77 2.00 -10.07
CA ILE A 502 -4.16 2.17 -10.53
C ILE A 502 -4.60 3.63 -10.58
N ALA A 503 -3.83 4.53 -9.96
CA ALA A 503 -4.19 5.93 -9.84
C ALA A 503 -4.17 6.65 -11.20
N SER A 504 -5.26 7.33 -11.54
CA SER A 504 -5.22 8.39 -12.52
C SER A 504 -5.03 9.73 -11.82
N PHE A 505 -4.43 10.69 -12.53
CA PHE A 505 -4.11 11.98 -11.95
C PHE A 505 -4.93 13.09 -12.59
N CYS A 506 -5.38 13.99 -11.72
CA CYS A 506 -5.90 15.30 -12.10
C CYS A 506 -5.27 16.39 -11.25
N GLY A 507 -5.50 17.64 -11.60
CA GLY A 507 -4.98 18.73 -10.80
C GLY A 507 -5.63 20.06 -11.09
N THR A 508 -5.39 21.02 -10.21
CA THR A 508 -5.92 22.39 -10.30
C THR A 508 -4.82 23.41 -10.13
N GLY A 509 -5.01 24.57 -10.73
CA GLY A 509 -4.15 25.73 -10.59
C GLY A 509 -4.92 27.02 -10.85
N ASN A 510 -4.32 28.15 -10.48
CA ASN A 510 -4.90 29.47 -10.72
C ASN A 510 -4.10 30.25 -11.76
N ASN A 511 -2.82 29.93 -11.93
CA ASN A 511 -1.96 30.60 -12.91
C ASN A 511 -1.85 29.78 -14.19
N VAL A 512 -2.12 30.41 -15.32
CA VAL A 512 -2.05 29.80 -16.66
C VAL A 512 -0.63 29.32 -16.95
N SER A 513 0.40 30.10 -16.59
CA SER A 513 1.80 29.80 -16.89
C SER A 513 2.46 28.96 -15.79
N PHE A 514 2.25 27.65 -15.81
CA PHE A 514 2.82 26.74 -14.79
C PHE A 514 3.78 25.68 -15.35
N LEU A 515 3.80 25.43 -16.66
CA LEU A 515 4.68 24.45 -17.29
C LEU A 515 6.07 25.02 -17.50
N SER A 516 7.06 24.50 -16.79
CA SER A 516 8.44 25.01 -16.83
C SER A 516 9.41 24.16 -17.66
N ASP A 517 9.01 22.95 -18.09
CA ASP A 517 9.86 22.01 -18.84
C ASP A 517 9.35 21.80 -20.27
N PRO A 518 10.10 22.26 -21.29
CA PRO A 518 9.67 22.17 -22.68
C PRO A 518 9.66 20.75 -23.23
N THR A 519 10.30 19.80 -22.59
CA THR A 519 10.51 18.43 -23.13
C THR A 519 9.55 17.40 -22.55
N GLY A 520 8.90 17.69 -21.44
CA GLY A 520 8.05 16.76 -20.68
C GLY A 520 6.57 17.06 -20.70
N ASN A 521 6.09 17.98 -21.55
CA ASN A 521 4.74 18.51 -21.49
C ASN A 521 3.65 17.57 -21.99
N ARG A 522 4.00 16.49 -22.71
CA ARG A 522 3.06 15.45 -23.20
C ARG A 522 2.28 14.70 -22.09
N ARG A 523 2.63 14.90 -20.82
CA ARG A 523 1.91 14.30 -19.69
C ARG A 523 0.81 15.19 -19.13
N TRP A 524 0.77 16.44 -19.56
CA TRP A 524 -0.19 17.43 -19.09
C TRP A 524 -1.29 17.65 -20.09
N LEU A 525 -2.53 17.64 -19.60
CA LEU A 525 -3.75 18.03 -20.33
C LEU A 525 -4.35 19.25 -19.63
N PRO A 526 -3.72 20.44 -19.75
CA PRO A 526 -4.21 21.65 -19.10
C PRO A 526 -5.30 22.31 -19.93
N PHE A 527 -6.36 22.75 -19.27
CA PHE A 527 -7.44 23.54 -19.85
C PHE A 527 -7.74 24.74 -18.99
N GLU A 528 -7.86 25.93 -19.62
CA GLU A 528 -8.27 27.15 -18.94
C GLU A 528 -9.79 27.19 -18.86
N VAL A 529 -10.29 27.04 -17.63
CA VAL A 529 -11.71 26.95 -17.32
C VAL A 529 -12.31 28.35 -17.22
N GLU A 530 -13.37 28.62 -17.97
CA GLU A 530 -14.19 29.82 -17.83
C GLU A 530 -15.24 29.64 -16.73
N SER A 531 -15.98 28.52 -16.75
CA SER A 531 -16.97 28.20 -15.73
C SER A 531 -17.20 26.69 -15.64
N ILE A 532 -17.67 26.24 -14.49
CA ILE A 532 -18.07 24.84 -14.23
C ILE A 532 -19.46 24.86 -13.63
N VAL A 533 -20.35 24.03 -14.18
CA VAL A 533 -21.65 23.77 -13.60
C VAL A 533 -21.45 23.02 -12.29
N SER A 534 -22.04 23.52 -11.20
CA SER A 534 -21.88 22.90 -9.88
C SER A 534 -22.37 21.45 -9.87
N PRO A 535 -21.51 20.46 -9.61
CA PRO A 535 -21.92 19.05 -9.57
C PRO A 535 -22.77 18.72 -8.32
N ARG A 536 -22.93 19.67 -7.40
CA ARG A 536 -23.85 19.55 -6.26
C ARG A 536 -25.29 19.74 -6.68
N ASP A 537 -25.50 20.69 -7.60
CA ASP A 537 -26.83 21.07 -8.10
C ASP A 537 -27.23 20.22 -9.32
N HIS A 538 -26.23 19.75 -10.09
CA HIS A 538 -26.38 18.90 -11.25
C HIS A 538 -25.53 17.65 -11.13
N PRO A 539 -26.03 16.59 -10.47
CA PRO A 539 -25.31 15.34 -10.27
C PRO A 539 -24.96 14.64 -11.59
N PHE A 540 -23.77 14.05 -11.65
CA PHE A 540 -23.35 13.29 -12.83
C PHE A 540 -24.11 11.96 -12.97
N CYS A 541 -24.40 11.55 -14.21
CA CYS A 541 -24.94 10.24 -14.52
C CYS A 541 -23.82 9.18 -14.47
N TYR A 542 -23.42 8.75 -13.27
CA TYR A 542 -22.30 7.83 -13.07
C TYR A 542 -22.46 6.52 -13.85
N GLU A 543 -23.66 5.94 -13.81
CA GLU A 543 -23.95 4.69 -14.51
C GLU A 543 -23.69 4.83 -16.02
N GLY A 544 -24.19 5.89 -16.65
CA GLY A 544 -23.98 6.15 -18.06
C GLY A 544 -22.52 6.45 -18.41
N ILE A 545 -21.84 7.32 -17.64
CA ILE A 545 -20.45 7.70 -17.88
C ILE A 545 -19.52 6.49 -17.83
N TYR A 546 -19.63 5.67 -16.78
CA TYR A 546 -18.70 4.56 -16.56
C TYR A 546 -19.04 3.33 -17.41
N SER A 547 -20.32 3.08 -17.74
CA SER A 547 -20.69 2.05 -18.70
C SER A 547 -20.21 2.38 -20.11
N GLN A 548 -20.34 3.64 -20.54
CA GLN A 548 -19.79 4.11 -21.82
C GLN A 548 -18.26 3.99 -21.86
N ALA A 549 -17.55 4.45 -20.82
CA ALA A 549 -16.10 4.35 -20.75
C ALA A 549 -15.61 2.89 -20.78
N LEU A 550 -16.31 1.99 -20.09
CA LEU A 550 -16.02 0.56 -20.10
C LEU A 550 -16.26 -0.08 -21.47
N ALA A 551 -17.39 0.26 -22.12
CA ALA A 551 -17.73 -0.23 -23.45
C ALA A 551 -16.72 0.23 -24.50
N LEU A 552 -16.32 1.50 -24.47
CA LEU A 552 -15.28 2.05 -25.33
C LEU A 552 -13.93 1.33 -25.12
N TYR A 553 -13.54 1.07 -23.88
CA TYR A 553 -12.33 0.30 -23.60
C TYR A 553 -12.41 -1.12 -24.16
N LYS A 554 -13.53 -1.83 -23.93
CA LYS A 554 -13.74 -3.20 -24.42
C LYS A 554 -13.82 -3.28 -25.95
N SER A 555 -14.30 -2.23 -26.64
CA SER A 555 -14.33 -2.16 -28.10
C SER A 555 -12.97 -1.83 -28.73
N GLY A 556 -11.93 -1.56 -27.94
CA GLY A 556 -10.59 -1.25 -28.43
C GLY A 556 -10.38 0.23 -28.76
N PHE A 557 -11.17 1.13 -28.18
CA PHE A 557 -10.97 2.57 -28.32
C PHE A 557 -9.54 2.97 -27.92
N THR A 558 -8.88 3.77 -28.78
CA THR A 558 -7.51 4.25 -28.56
C THR A 558 -7.50 5.39 -27.52
N PHE A 559 -7.34 5.06 -26.25
CA PHE A 559 -7.34 6.03 -25.14
C PHE A 559 -5.98 6.71 -24.92
N TRP A 560 -4.88 6.18 -25.48
CA TRP A 560 -3.58 6.86 -25.47
C TRP A 560 -3.46 7.85 -26.61
N PHE A 561 -2.57 8.84 -26.46
CA PHE A 561 -2.33 9.84 -27.51
C PHE A 561 -1.32 9.32 -28.52
N THR A 562 -1.62 9.40 -29.82
CA THR A 562 -0.73 9.07 -30.94
C THR A 562 0.40 10.10 -31.07
N LYS A 563 1.36 9.85 -31.96
CA LYS A 563 2.47 10.81 -32.18
C LYS A 563 1.97 12.15 -32.74
N GLU A 564 0.98 12.12 -33.59
CA GLU A 564 0.31 13.28 -34.22
C GLU A 564 -0.45 14.07 -33.14
N GLU A 565 -1.23 13.39 -32.33
CA GLU A 565 -1.97 14.00 -31.23
C GLU A 565 -1.05 14.59 -30.16
N ILE A 566 0.10 13.97 -29.88
CA ILE A 566 1.12 14.52 -28.98
C ILE A 566 1.70 15.82 -29.55
N GLN A 567 1.82 15.97 -30.87
CA GLN A 567 2.26 17.24 -31.46
C GLN A 567 1.22 18.34 -31.26
N GLU A 568 -0.08 18.03 -31.45
CA GLU A 568 -1.16 18.96 -31.16
C GLU A 568 -1.26 19.31 -29.67
N GLN A 569 -1.14 18.31 -28.81
CA GLN A 569 -1.04 18.51 -27.35
C GLN A 569 0.10 19.45 -26.98
N ASN A 570 1.28 19.26 -27.55
CA ASN A 570 2.42 20.13 -27.29
C ASN A 570 2.18 21.56 -27.82
N ARG A 571 1.44 21.72 -28.97
CA ARG A 571 1.02 23.02 -29.47
C ARG A 571 0.05 23.70 -28.50
N HIS A 572 -0.96 22.96 -28.06
CA HIS A 572 -1.93 23.41 -27.06
C HIS A 572 -1.22 23.83 -25.75
N ASN A 573 -0.27 23.04 -25.28
CA ASN A 573 0.42 23.25 -24.00
C ASN A 573 1.33 24.49 -24.00
N ARG A 574 1.74 25.01 -25.16
CA ARG A 574 2.60 26.22 -25.25
C ARG A 574 2.00 27.43 -24.53
N LYS A 575 0.67 27.61 -24.56
CA LYS A 575 -0.01 28.70 -23.86
C LYS A 575 0.10 28.62 -22.32
N PHE A 576 0.41 27.43 -21.79
CA PHE A 576 0.58 27.19 -20.36
C PHE A 576 2.04 27.15 -19.92
N GLU A 577 2.98 27.36 -20.85
CA GLU A 577 4.41 27.38 -20.53
C GLU A 577 4.79 28.71 -19.85
N THR A 578 5.61 28.60 -18.81
CA THR A 578 6.16 29.77 -18.14
C THR A 578 7.08 30.49 -19.12
N PRO A 579 6.91 31.81 -19.35
CA PRO A 579 7.80 32.60 -20.17
C PRO A 579 9.25 32.40 -19.69
N ARG A 580 10.13 32.14 -20.66
CA ARG A 580 11.56 31.91 -20.33
C ARG A 580 12.31 33.22 -20.55
N LEU A 581 13.02 33.65 -19.52
CA LEU A 581 13.83 34.86 -19.60
C LEU A 581 14.83 34.79 -20.78
N GLU A 582 15.40 33.60 -21.06
CA GLU A 582 16.30 33.42 -22.21
C GLU A 582 15.57 33.66 -23.56
N HIS A 583 14.31 33.25 -23.68
CA HIS A 583 13.51 33.46 -24.89
C HIS A 583 13.17 34.95 -25.06
N GLU A 584 12.70 35.58 -24.00
CA GLU A 584 12.39 37.03 -24.00
C GLU A 584 13.63 37.89 -24.32
N LEU A 585 14.77 37.54 -23.73
CA LEU A 585 16.01 38.26 -23.98
C LEU A 585 16.55 38.06 -25.40
N VAL A 586 16.45 36.82 -25.93
CA VAL A 586 16.86 36.58 -27.33
C VAL A 586 15.95 37.35 -28.27
N ASP A 587 14.61 37.32 -28.03
CA ASP A 587 13.65 38.06 -28.87
C ASP A 587 13.84 39.60 -28.75
N LEU A 588 14.18 40.09 -27.57
CA LEU A 588 14.44 41.52 -27.31
C LEU A 588 15.73 42.03 -28.00
N TYR A 589 16.80 41.27 -27.88
CA TYR A 589 18.13 41.74 -28.33
C TYR A 589 18.48 41.32 -29.74
N PHE A 590 17.83 40.33 -30.34
CA PHE A 590 18.13 39.78 -31.63
C PHE A 590 16.91 39.71 -32.52
N ARG A 591 17.11 39.85 -33.84
CA ARG A 591 16.09 39.60 -34.86
C ARG A 591 16.64 38.72 -35.96
N ARG A 592 15.78 38.11 -36.72
CA ARG A 592 16.16 37.39 -37.94
C ARG A 592 16.65 38.36 -39.01
N PRO A 593 17.74 38.04 -39.71
CA PRO A 593 18.19 38.86 -40.80
C PRO A 593 17.17 38.84 -41.94
N LEU A 594 16.95 39.98 -42.60
CA LEU A 594 16.14 40.09 -43.81
C LEU A 594 16.98 39.62 -45.02
N GLU A 595 16.30 39.30 -46.14
CA GLU A 595 16.96 39.03 -47.39
C GLU A 595 17.82 40.25 -47.78
N HIS A 596 19.15 40.02 -48.02
CA HIS A 596 20.16 41.03 -48.35
C HIS A 596 20.80 41.76 -47.13
N GLU A 597 20.52 41.42 -45.90
CA GLU A 597 21.24 41.94 -44.73
C GLU A 597 22.50 41.12 -44.40
N ASN A 598 23.56 41.80 -44.02
CA ASN A 598 24.74 41.15 -43.51
C ASN A 598 24.49 40.55 -42.13
N SER A 599 24.22 39.25 -42.09
CA SER A 599 23.97 38.52 -40.85
C SER A 599 25.28 38.22 -40.09
N MET A 600 25.22 38.22 -38.75
CA MET A 600 26.28 37.80 -37.89
C MET A 600 26.14 36.35 -37.47
N PHE A 601 27.23 35.59 -37.49
CA PHE A 601 27.26 34.25 -36.92
C PHE A 601 27.50 34.35 -35.40
N MET A 602 26.57 33.80 -34.59
CA MET A 602 26.72 33.78 -33.15
C MET A 602 26.48 32.40 -32.57
N THR A 603 27.30 31.99 -31.60
CA THR A 603 27.05 30.78 -30.78
C THR A 603 26.21 31.14 -29.59
N SER A 604 25.44 30.17 -29.06
CA SER A 604 24.64 30.38 -27.83
C SER A 604 25.49 30.85 -26.63
N SER A 605 26.75 30.41 -26.55
CA SER A 605 27.68 30.85 -25.49
C SER A 605 28.10 32.32 -25.66
N ARG A 606 28.26 32.80 -26.92
CA ARG A 606 28.57 34.19 -27.18
C ARG A 606 27.40 35.10 -26.86
N VAL A 607 26.19 34.65 -27.23
CA VAL A 607 24.95 35.35 -26.89
C VAL A 607 24.77 35.43 -25.38
N LEU A 608 25.05 34.34 -24.64
CA LEU A 608 25.03 34.33 -23.18
C LEU A 608 25.93 35.41 -22.57
N GLN A 609 27.10 35.63 -23.12
CA GLN A 609 28.02 36.70 -22.68
C GLN A 609 27.45 38.10 -22.91
N ILE A 610 26.76 38.30 -24.03
CA ILE A 610 26.17 39.58 -24.40
C ILE A 610 24.98 39.93 -23.52
N ILE A 611 24.01 39.02 -23.41
CA ILE A 611 22.77 39.27 -22.69
C ILE A 611 22.90 39.05 -21.19
N GLY A 612 23.88 38.29 -20.72
CA GLY A 612 24.05 37.97 -19.32
C GLY A 612 24.68 39.07 -18.47
N SER A 613 25.22 40.14 -19.10
CA SER A 613 25.78 41.27 -18.38
C SER A 613 24.66 42.11 -17.72
N GLY A 614 24.64 42.13 -16.39
CA GLY A 614 23.64 42.86 -15.62
C GLY A 614 22.41 42.08 -15.17
N ILE A 615 22.33 40.78 -15.45
CA ILE A 615 21.25 39.91 -15.03
C ILE A 615 21.69 39.06 -13.83
N THR A 616 20.96 39.12 -12.74
CA THR A 616 21.22 38.36 -11.50
C THR A 616 20.85 36.88 -11.61
N GLN A 617 19.94 36.56 -12.53
CA GLN A 617 19.48 35.21 -12.74
C GLN A 617 20.45 34.39 -13.63
N LYS A 618 20.72 33.14 -13.26
CA LYS A 618 21.62 32.26 -14.00
C LYS A 618 21.00 31.83 -15.33
N LEU A 619 21.48 32.36 -16.45
CA LEU A 619 21.06 31.98 -17.80
C LEU A 619 21.81 30.72 -18.29
N SER A 620 21.21 29.99 -19.24
CA SER A 620 21.74 28.75 -19.80
C SER A 620 22.00 28.88 -21.32
N ALA A 621 23.22 28.57 -21.77
CA ALA A 621 23.53 28.53 -23.20
C ALA A 621 22.67 27.52 -23.98
N THR A 622 22.27 26.41 -23.34
CA THR A 622 21.38 25.42 -23.95
C THR A 622 19.98 26.01 -24.17
N ARG A 623 19.43 26.73 -23.19
CA ARG A 623 18.13 27.38 -23.29
C ARG A 623 18.11 28.52 -24.31
N ILE A 624 19.23 29.28 -24.41
CA ILE A 624 19.41 30.27 -25.45
C ILE A 624 19.38 29.62 -26.85
N GLY A 625 20.05 28.45 -27.01
CA GLY A 625 19.97 27.70 -28.26
C GLY A 625 18.55 27.22 -28.60
N MET A 626 17.78 26.83 -27.63
CA MET A 626 16.37 26.46 -27.80
C MET A 626 15.54 27.69 -28.21
N ALA A 627 15.72 28.83 -27.52
CA ALA A 627 15.05 30.08 -27.86
C ALA A 627 15.30 30.53 -29.30
N PHE A 628 16.53 30.46 -29.82
CA PHE A 628 16.79 30.73 -31.22
C PHE A 628 16.07 29.81 -32.18
N SER A 629 16.01 28.53 -31.86
CA SER A 629 15.30 27.54 -32.69
C SER A 629 13.79 27.78 -32.71
N GLU A 630 13.20 28.11 -31.55
CA GLU A 630 11.78 28.42 -31.37
C GLU A 630 11.38 29.73 -32.08
N LEU A 631 12.25 30.73 -32.02
CA LEU A 631 12.08 32.02 -32.74
C LEU A 631 12.37 31.91 -34.26
N GLY A 632 12.72 30.72 -34.76
CA GLY A 632 12.92 30.46 -36.16
C GLY A 632 14.22 31.04 -36.76
N PHE A 633 15.25 31.25 -35.97
CA PHE A 633 16.57 31.66 -36.46
C PHE A 633 17.27 30.54 -37.21
N GLN A 634 17.90 30.87 -38.35
CA GLN A 634 18.63 29.91 -39.17
C GLN A 634 19.85 29.36 -38.44
N ARG A 635 19.85 28.04 -38.23
CA ARG A 635 20.99 27.34 -37.65
C ARG A 635 22.02 27.01 -38.72
N VAL A 636 23.28 27.40 -38.48
CA VAL A 636 24.38 27.17 -39.41
C VAL A 636 25.60 26.59 -38.71
N ARG A 637 26.49 25.99 -39.49
CA ARG A 637 27.76 25.50 -38.98
C ARG A 637 28.89 26.27 -39.68
N TYR A 638 29.73 26.97 -38.91
CA TYR A 638 30.85 27.72 -39.42
C TYR A 638 32.14 27.20 -38.75
N HIS A 639 33.13 26.79 -39.56
CA HIS A 639 34.37 26.14 -39.08
C HIS A 639 34.15 25.02 -38.07
N GLY A 640 33.13 24.16 -38.28
CA GLY A 640 32.82 23.05 -37.39
C GLY A 640 31.98 23.42 -36.15
N ILE A 641 31.86 24.71 -35.85
CA ILE A 641 31.09 25.22 -34.69
C ILE A 641 29.64 25.47 -35.08
N ARG A 642 28.72 25.03 -34.27
CA ARG A 642 27.28 25.27 -34.43
C ARG A 642 26.88 26.63 -33.87
N GLY A 643 26.09 27.41 -34.61
CA GLY A 643 25.57 28.70 -34.23
C GLY A 643 24.36 29.11 -35.04
N TYR A 644 23.98 30.36 -34.93
CA TYR A 644 22.83 30.95 -35.59
C TYR A 644 23.19 32.19 -36.35
N LEU A 645 22.49 32.47 -37.47
CA LEU A 645 22.56 33.72 -38.16
C LEU A 645 21.62 34.71 -37.52
N VAL A 646 22.14 35.83 -37.03
CA VAL A 646 21.37 36.79 -36.23
C VAL A 646 21.70 38.21 -36.67
N MET A 647 20.78 39.13 -36.40
CA MET A 647 21.02 40.57 -36.35
C MET A 647 20.81 41.04 -34.93
N GLN A 648 21.78 41.72 -34.35
CA GLN A 648 21.64 42.35 -33.05
C GLN A 648 20.89 43.66 -33.20
N ARG A 649 19.82 43.86 -32.43
CA ARG A 649 19.01 45.08 -32.43
C ARG A 649 19.86 46.25 -31.85
N THR A 650 19.71 47.40 -32.40
CA THR A 650 20.26 48.66 -31.86
C THR A 650 19.44 49.08 -30.63
N ALA A 651 19.97 49.98 -29.80
CA ALA A 651 19.26 50.52 -28.65
C ALA A 651 17.93 51.15 -29.04
N GLU A 652 17.87 51.83 -30.18
CA GLU A 652 16.65 52.44 -30.72
C GLU A 652 15.60 51.38 -31.14
N GLU A 653 16.05 50.33 -31.83
CA GLU A 653 15.21 49.19 -32.19
C GLU A 653 14.68 48.46 -30.95
N ILE A 654 15.47 48.27 -29.91
CA ILE A 654 15.07 47.67 -28.65
C ILE A 654 13.98 48.54 -27.98
N MET A 655 14.14 49.85 -27.89
CA MET A 655 13.15 50.73 -27.33
C MET A 655 11.84 50.74 -28.15
N ALA A 656 11.93 50.75 -29.46
CA ALA A 656 10.78 50.65 -30.33
C ALA A 656 10.03 49.31 -30.15
N TYR A 657 10.78 48.20 -30.06
CA TYR A 657 10.23 46.85 -29.84
C TYR A 657 9.55 46.75 -28.46
N GLN A 658 10.15 47.23 -27.42
CA GLN A 658 9.55 47.29 -26.07
C GLN A 658 8.27 48.13 -26.05
N LYS A 659 8.26 49.28 -26.75
CA LYS A 659 7.06 50.12 -26.87
C LYS A 659 5.94 49.40 -27.61
N SER A 660 6.25 48.69 -28.70
CA SER A 660 5.24 47.91 -29.45
C SER A 660 4.65 46.78 -28.60
N MET A 661 5.48 46.07 -27.83
CA MET A 661 5.04 45.00 -26.92
C MET A 661 4.12 45.57 -25.82
N ALA A 662 4.50 46.72 -25.23
CA ALA A 662 3.68 47.37 -24.21
C ALA A 662 2.30 47.84 -24.76
N MET A 663 2.22 48.24 -26.02
CA MET A 663 0.96 48.62 -26.66
C MET A 663 0.05 47.42 -26.94
N HIS A 664 0.64 46.24 -27.23
CA HIS A 664 -0.13 45.00 -27.38
C HIS A 664 -0.53 44.34 -26.06
N ALA A 665 0.14 44.64 -24.98
CA ALA A 665 -0.16 44.16 -23.64
C ALA A 665 -1.23 44.98 -22.88
N MET A 666 -1.62 46.14 -23.38
CA MET A 666 -2.70 46.90 -22.77
C MET A 666 -4.05 46.35 -23.25
N PRO A 667 -4.91 45.83 -22.38
CA PRO A 667 -6.29 45.54 -22.74
C PRO A 667 -6.96 46.82 -23.15
N ASN A 668 -7.80 46.79 -24.20
CA ASN A 668 -8.67 47.87 -24.56
C ASN A 668 -9.64 48.15 -23.43
N TYR A 669 -9.23 49.04 -22.50
CA TYR A 669 -10.14 49.68 -21.59
C TYR A 669 -10.74 50.86 -22.37
N ASP A 670 -11.90 50.65 -22.97
CA ASP A 670 -12.83 51.74 -23.27
C ASP A 670 -13.24 52.36 -21.93
N LEU A 671 -12.55 53.42 -21.52
CA LEU A 671 -12.98 54.24 -20.40
C LEU A 671 -14.28 54.92 -20.82
N PRO A 672 -15.41 54.70 -20.15
CA PRO A 672 -16.59 55.52 -20.37
C PRO A 672 -16.28 56.92 -19.81
N PHE A 673 -16.27 57.91 -20.65
CA PHE A 673 -16.38 59.31 -20.27
C PHE A 673 -17.79 59.63 -19.77
#